data_544b8300d2672ec80f83cfde641c4c7d
#
_entry.id   544b8300d2672ec80f83cfde641c4c7d
#
_cell.length_a   1.000
_cell.length_b   1.000
_cell.length_c   1.000
_cell.angle_alpha   90.00
_cell.angle_beta   90.00
_cell.angle_gamma   90.00
#
_symmetry.space_group_name_H-M   'P 1'
#
loop_
_entity.id
_entity.type
_entity.pdbx_description
1 polymer ?
#
loop_
_entity_poly.entity_id
_entity_poly.type
_entity_poly.pdbx_seq_one_letter_code
_entity_poly.pdbx_strand_id
1 'polypeptide(L)'
;MRLRRLGDEIFRLEAWGAHLVVDGIEPFAAALDAARRLGDDALLGRALCLMARVELFWGRLEAGIAAAEEAIAAFERLPEDDYLRQAGPHAEAWRVRGNGRLKLGDVASALPLLERAVAVAERGVDALRAGETAASAIPATTGLVTALNGLGVALMSVRETAGAREVLMRALDVVDAHPETQNDVPDDIVYIVFNLVKLLQQDVTDRLAAGESADALLTQARELMETRAAGLVERRGLPGSKVSVLAQREFLEMSSRNLLLEGRLDAALERFQSLADSRGEDRWRGAIGERGLAETLLALGRPAEALVHARVALAAYDLNEEIDERAIMFAVLSRVHRALGQHREALDCLEEHNRLRGQLDALAARQYAAYMAARVGLERARAEAEVQRRIADELTALNGRLVEQAAALERQTEALVLARSAAEQASRAKSAFLANMSHELRTPLNAILGFAEMMRDGYGGPPGPAWVGYAGMVHEAGTHLLGVIGEILDLSKIEAGRVVLSFESVDLQDLLDRCGELIGPQIERGQIEFVVRRDPSVGEIQADPVRLTQILLNLLSNAAKFTEPGGRVTLAVGPGVEGRVEICVADTGIGMTPVELQVALEVFGQVESSVARKHQGSGLGLPIAIGLAELHGGSLTVRSEKGVGTEVIVALPMGQSGVESSAR
;
A
#
# COMPACT_ATOMS: atom_id res chain seq x y z
N MET A 1 0.10 -34.60 11.95
CA MET A 1 -0.30 -35.99 11.61
C MET A 1 -1.83 -36.16 11.51
N ARG A 2 -2.65 -35.68 12.47
CA ARG A 2 -4.13 -35.78 12.43
C ARG A 2 -4.74 -35.02 11.25
N LEU A 3 -4.31 -33.76 11.01
CA LEU A 3 -4.74 -32.95 9.86
C LEU A 3 -4.49 -33.64 8.52
N ARG A 4 -3.29 -34.21 8.33
CA ARG A 4 -2.94 -34.92 7.09
C ARG A 4 -3.82 -36.16 6.88
N ARG A 5 -4.08 -36.94 7.93
CA ARG A 5 -4.96 -38.13 7.83
C ARG A 5 -6.40 -37.77 7.47
N LEU A 6 -6.94 -36.70 8.09
CA LEU A 6 -8.27 -36.22 7.75
C LEU A 6 -8.31 -35.63 6.34
N GLY A 7 -7.29 -34.91 5.92
CA GLY A 7 -7.16 -34.42 4.54
C GLY A 7 -7.16 -35.53 3.52
N ASP A 8 -6.41 -36.65 3.79
CA ASP A 8 -6.37 -37.83 2.95
C ASP A 8 -7.74 -38.59 2.94
N GLU A 9 -8.48 -38.55 4.03
CA GLU A 9 -9.82 -39.14 4.13
C GLU A 9 -10.85 -38.32 3.35
N ILE A 10 -10.89 -37.00 3.55
CA ILE A 10 -11.74 -36.07 2.79
C ILE A 10 -11.43 -36.19 1.30
N PHE A 11 -10.16 -36.23 0.90
CA PHE A 11 -9.75 -36.45 -0.49
C PHE A 11 -10.29 -37.74 -1.07
N ARG A 12 -10.25 -38.86 -0.30
CA ARG A 12 -10.85 -40.12 -0.74
C ARG A 12 -12.36 -40.02 -0.92
N LEU A 13 -13.04 -39.33 0.01
CA LEU A 13 -14.50 -39.14 -0.08
C LEU A 13 -14.87 -38.24 -1.28
N GLU A 14 -14.08 -37.23 -1.57
CA GLU A 14 -14.24 -36.36 -2.77
C GLU A 14 -14.02 -37.17 -4.06
N ALA A 15 -12.98 -38.00 -4.10
CA ALA A 15 -12.65 -38.85 -5.27
C ALA A 15 -13.68 -39.97 -5.51
N TRP A 16 -14.38 -40.41 -4.47
CA TRP A 16 -15.39 -41.46 -4.58
C TRP A 16 -16.71 -40.95 -5.17
N GLY A 17 -16.98 -39.64 -5.08
CA GLY A 17 -18.14 -38.98 -5.72
C GLY A 17 -19.50 -39.61 -5.37
N ALA A 18 -20.44 -39.51 -6.30
CA ALA A 18 -21.82 -39.97 -6.12
C ALA A 18 -22.00 -41.49 -5.90
N HIS A 19 -20.98 -42.31 -6.13
CA HIS A 19 -21.07 -43.75 -5.96
C HIS A 19 -21.20 -44.20 -4.50
N LEU A 20 -20.76 -43.40 -3.54
CA LEU A 20 -20.82 -43.73 -2.10
C LEU A 20 -22.13 -43.42 -1.42
N VAL A 21 -22.98 -42.70 -2.07
CA VAL A 21 -24.29 -42.35 -1.51
C VAL A 21 -25.16 -43.60 -1.24
N VAL A 22 -24.76 -44.72 -1.81
CA VAL A 22 -25.44 -46.03 -1.59
C VAL A 22 -25.14 -46.59 -0.19
N ASP A 23 -23.98 -46.29 0.43
CA ASP A 23 -23.52 -46.86 1.70
C ASP A 23 -23.88 -46.01 2.95
N GLY A 24 -24.57 -44.89 2.78
CA GLY A 24 -25.07 -44.03 3.88
C GLY A 24 -24.31 -42.74 4.07
N ILE A 25 -24.83 -41.89 5.00
CA ILE A 25 -24.32 -40.54 5.30
C ILE A 25 -23.21 -40.56 6.36
N GLU A 26 -23.04 -41.67 7.10
CA GLU A 26 -22.17 -41.73 8.28
C GLU A 26 -20.71 -41.36 8.01
N PRO A 27 -20.06 -41.82 6.90
CA PRO A 27 -18.65 -41.44 6.64
C PRO A 27 -18.45 -39.94 6.46
N PHE A 28 -19.41 -39.27 5.81
CA PHE A 28 -19.38 -37.83 5.57
C PHE A 28 -19.62 -37.05 6.86
N ALA A 29 -20.55 -37.50 7.71
CA ALA A 29 -20.80 -36.91 9.02
C ALA A 29 -19.58 -37.04 9.94
N ALA A 30 -18.91 -38.20 9.94
CA ALA A 30 -17.70 -38.44 10.72
C ALA A 30 -16.55 -37.52 10.29
N ALA A 31 -16.35 -37.33 8.97
CA ALA A 31 -15.35 -36.40 8.43
C ALA A 31 -15.65 -34.94 8.81
N LEU A 32 -16.92 -34.52 8.75
CA LEU A 32 -17.35 -33.21 9.16
C LEU A 32 -17.10 -32.95 10.65
N ASP A 33 -17.47 -33.90 11.52
CA ASP A 33 -17.22 -33.79 12.95
C ASP A 33 -15.74 -33.72 13.29
N ALA A 34 -14.90 -34.45 12.56
CA ALA A 34 -13.45 -34.41 12.72
C ALA A 34 -12.88 -33.04 12.27
N ALA A 35 -13.38 -32.50 11.16
CA ALA A 35 -12.98 -31.17 10.67
C ALA A 35 -13.35 -30.06 11.66
N ARG A 36 -14.56 -30.08 12.22
CA ARG A 36 -15.01 -29.14 13.26
C ARG A 36 -14.13 -29.19 14.51
N ARG A 37 -13.73 -30.38 14.97
CA ARG A 37 -12.84 -30.53 16.13
C ARG A 37 -11.42 -30.03 15.89
N LEU A 38 -10.93 -30.05 14.66
CA LEU A 38 -9.58 -29.60 14.31
C LEU A 38 -9.49 -28.09 14.10
N GLY A 39 -10.62 -27.40 13.80
CA GLY A 39 -10.67 -25.96 13.61
C GLY A 39 -9.90 -25.45 12.38
N ASP A 40 -9.77 -26.30 11.35
CA ASP A 40 -9.14 -25.95 10.06
C ASP A 40 -10.22 -25.58 9.06
N ASP A 41 -10.29 -24.30 8.65
CA ASP A 41 -11.33 -23.78 7.78
C ASP A 41 -11.31 -24.41 6.37
N ALA A 42 -10.14 -24.78 5.84
CA ALA A 42 -10.05 -25.43 4.53
C ALA A 42 -10.65 -26.83 4.56
N LEU A 43 -10.29 -27.64 5.56
CA LEU A 43 -10.85 -28.98 5.73
C LEU A 43 -12.33 -28.93 6.11
N LEU A 44 -12.74 -27.95 6.93
CA LEU A 44 -14.13 -27.74 7.29
C LEU A 44 -14.97 -27.41 6.06
N GLY A 45 -14.54 -26.46 5.23
CA GLY A 45 -15.22 -26.10 4.00
C GLY A 45 -15.39 -27.27 3.04
N ARG A 46 -14.36 -28.10 2.86
CA ARG A 46 -14.40 -29.30 2.02
C ARG A 46 -15.36 -30.35 2.56
N ALA A 47 -15.30 -30.65 3.86
CA ALA A 47 -16.20 -31.62 4.48
C ALA A 47 -17.68 -31.17 4.42
N LEU A 48 -17.94 -29.89 4.62
CA LEU A 48 -19.28 -29.30 4.48
C LEU A 48 -19.78 -29.34 3.02
N CYS A 49 -18.92 -29.08 2.04
CA CYS A 49 -19.26 -29.20 0.63
C CYS A 49 -19.68 -30.64 0.24
N LEU A 50 -18.94 -31.63 0.73
CA LEU A 50 -19.30 -33.02 0.56
C LEU A 50 -20.66 -33.37 1.19
N MET A 51 -20.87 -32.90 2.44
CA MET A 51 -22.15 -33.12 3.13
C MET A 51 -23.30 -32.46 2.36
N ALA A 52 -23.12 -31.23 1.88
CA ALA A 52 -24.11 -30.51 1.09
C ALA A 52 -24.52 -31.30 -0.17
N ARG A 53 -23.55 -31.90 -0.89
CA ARG A 53 -23.82 -32.75 -2.06
C ARG A 53 -24.65 -33.97 -1.69
N VAL A 54 -24.29 -34.65 -0.60
CA VAL A 54 -24.99 -35.84 -0.12
C VAL A 54 -26.44 -35.50 0.27
N GLU A 55 -26.64 -34.40 1.02
CA GLU A 55 -27.97 -33.95 1.41
C GLU A 55 -28.87 -33.62 0.19
N LEU A 56 -28.33 -32.93 -0.82
CA LEU A 56 -29.05 -32.62 -2.05
C LEU A 56 -29.38 -33.91 -2.86
N PHE A 57 -28.50 -34.88 -2.84
CA PHE A 57 -28.75 -36.17 -3.50
C PHE A 57 -29.90 -36.94 -2.84
N TRP A 58 -29.98 -36.92 -1.51
CA TRP A 58 -31.06 -37.55 -0.75
C TRP A 58 -32.36 -36.73 -0.74
N GLY A 59 -32.43 -35.63 -1.50
CA GLY A 59 -33.60 -34.78 -1.58
C GLY A 59 -33.81 -33.85 -0.36
N ARG A 60 -32.86 -33.82 0.57
CA ARG A 60 -32.90 -32.92 1.74
C ARG A 60 -32.37 -31.53 1.37
N LEU A 61 -33.14 -30.84 0.52
CA LEU A 61 -32.66 -29.63 -0.19
C LEU A 61 -32.23 -28.51 0.75
N GLU A 62 -33.02 -28.21 1.77
CA GLU A 62 -32.71 -27.13 2.75
C GLU A 62 -31.45 -27.44 3.58
N ALA A 63 -31.26 -28.70 3.98
CA ALA A 63 -30.07 -29.13 4.70
C ALA A 63 -28.81 -29.01 3.84
N GLY A 64 -28.92 -29.39 2.55
CA GLY A 64 -27.82 -29.27 1.59
C GLY A 64 -27.47 -27.80 1.31
N ILE A 65 -28.46 -26.92 1.17
CA ILE A 65 -28.25 -25.47 1.00
C ILE A 65 -27.53 -24.89 2.22
N ALA A 66 -28.01 -25.20 3.44
CA ALA A 66 -27.40 -24.72 4.69
C ALA A 66 -25.95 -25.17 4.85
N ALA A 67 -25.66 -26.44 4.56
CA ALA A 67 -24.28 -26.96 4.60
C ALA A 67 -23.37 -26.27 3.56
N ALA A 68 -23.89 -25.98 2.37
CA ALA A 68 -23.15 -25.22 1.35
C ALA A 68 -22.88 -23.78 1.79
N GLU A 69 -23.81 -23.11 2.47
CA GLU A 69 -23.63 -21.77 3.04
C GLU A 69 -22.53 -21.74 4.12
N GLU A 70 -22.53 -22.74 5.01
CA GLU A 70 -21.48 -22.90 6.02
C GLU A 70 -20.11 -23.18 5.37
N ALA A 71 -20.07 -23.98 4.28
CA ALA A 71 -18.85 -24.24 3.52
C ALA A 71 -18.26 -22.98 2.89
N ILE A 72 -19.11 -22.17 2.24
CA ILE A 72 -18.74 -20.88 1.64
C ILE A 72 -18.12 -19.97 2.72
N ALA A 73 -18.80 -19.84 3.87
CA ALA A 73 -18.31 -19.03 4.97
C ALA A 73 -16.96 -19.51 5.54
N ALA A 74 -16.69 -20.83 5.54
CA ALA A 74 -15.41 -21.39 5.93
C ALA A 74 -14.30 -21.00 4.94
N PHE A 75 -14.54 -21.12 3.63
CA PHE A 75 -13.56 -20.73 2.61
C PHE A 75 -13.29 -19.23 2.59
N GLU A 76 -14.28 -18.40 2.85
CA GLU A 76 -14.12 -16.93 2.88
C GLU A 76 -13.29 -16.42 4.08
N ARG A 77 -13.07 -17.25 5.12
CA ARG A 77 -12.16 -16.92 6.24
C ARG A 77 -10.71 -17.25 5.95
N LEU A 78 -10.39 -17.92 4.86
CA LEU A 78 -9.03 -18.31 4.50
C LEU A 78 -8.21 -17.08 4.06
N PRO A 79 -6.88 -17.04 4.37
CA PRO A 79 -5.95 -16.12 3.73
C PRO A 79 -5.98 -16.26 2.21
N GLU A 80 -5.64 -15.20 1.46
CA GLU A 80 -5.79 -15.17 0.00
C GLU A 80 -5.06 -16.32 -0.72
N ASP A 81 -3.83 -16.64 -0.33
CA ASP A 81 -3.06 -17.75 -0.91
C ASP A 81 -3.73 -19.11 -0.67
N ASP A 82 -4.26 -19.36 0.52
CA ASP A 82 -4.97 -20.59 0.85
C ASP A 82 -6.36 -20.61 0.21
N TYR A 83 -7.02 -19.46 0.09
CA TYR A 83 -8.28 -19.28 -0.61
C TYR A 83 -8.17 -19.70 -2.08
N LEU A 84 -7.15 -19.23 -2.80
CA LEU A 84 -6.92 -19.60 -4.21
C LEU A 84 -6.66 -21.09 -4.38
N ARG A 85 -5.97 -21.74 -3.42
CA ARG A 85 -5.76 -23.18 -3.38
C ARG A 85 -7.06 -23.98 -3.23
N GLN A 86 -8.08 -23.40 -2.62
CA GLN A 86 -9.39 -23.99 -2.41
C GLN A 86 -10.44 -23.51 -3.41
N ALA A 87 -10.05 -22.81 -4.50
CA ALA A 87 -10.99 -22.25 -5.47
C ALA A 87 -11.93 -23.29 -6.10
N GLY A 88 -11.44 -24.51 -6.39
CA GLY A 88 -12.25 -25.62 -6.88
C GLY A 88 -13.35 -26.05 -5.89
N PRO A 89 -13.02 -26.47 -4.67
CA PRO A 89 -13.99 -26.78 -3.64
C PRO A 89 -14.93 -25.63 -3.28
N HIS A 90 -14.43 -24.41 -3.28
CA HIS A 90 -15.25 -23.22 -3.02
C HIS A 90 -16.28 -22.96 -4.13
N ALA A 91 -15.86 -23.08 -5.39
CA ALA A 91 -16.79 -23.01 -6.53
C ALA A 91 -17.85 -24.10 -6.46
N GLU A 92 -17.47 -25.31 -6.07
CA GLU A 92 -18.39 -26.42 -5.87
C GLU A 92 -19.43 -26.12 -4.77
N ALA A 93 -19.04 -25.49 -3.66
CA ALA A 93 -19.98 -25.07 -2.62
C ALA A 93 -21.02 -24.08 -3.14
N TRP A 94 -20.59 -23.07 -3.92
CA TRP A 94 -21.50 -22.12 -4.59
C TRP A 94 -22.43 -22.83 -5.58
N ARG A 95 -21.90 -23.79 -6.37
CA ARG A 95 -22.69 -24.57 -7.32
C ARG A 95 -23.74 -25.43 -6.63
N VAL A 96 -23.39 -26.12 -5.55
CA VAL A 96 -24.30 -26.96 -4.76
C VAL A 96 -25.43 -26.13 -4.18
N ARG A 97 -25.11 -24.96 -3.63
CA ARG A 97 -26.12 -24.01 -3.13
C ARG A 97 -27.08 -23.56 -4.24
N GLY A 98 -26.52 -23.18 -5.41
CA GLY A 98 -27.30 -22.76 -6.58
C GLY A 98 -28.22 -23.89 -7.10
N ASN A 99 -27.67 -25.09 -7.25
CA ASN A 99 -28.47 -26.27 -7.67
C ASN A 99 -29.57 -26.64 -6.68
N GLY A 100 -29.32 -26.49 -5.36
CA GLY A 100 -30.34 -26.65 -4.33
C GLY A 100 -31.51 -25.67 -4.52
N ARG A 101 -31.22 -24.40 -4.77
CA ARG A 101 -32.24 -23.38 -5.07
C ARG A 101 -32.98 -23.68 -6.38
N LEU A 102 -32.25 -24.11 -7.41
CA LEU A 102 -32.85 -24.52 -8.68
C LEU A 102 -33.87 -25.67 -8.50
N LYS A 103 -33.52 -26.70 -7.72
CA LYS A 103 -34.40 -27.81 -7.41
C LYS A 103 -35.66 -27.40 -6.60
N LEU A 104 -35.56 -26.33 -5.81
CA LEU A 104 -36.70 -25.71 -5.13
C LEU A 104 -37.56 -24.84 -6.07
N GLY A 105 -37.21 -24.70 -7.34
CA GLY A 105 -37.88 -23.83 -8.29
C GLY A 105 -37.52 -22.34 -8.16
N ASP A 106 -36.57 -21.99 -7.28
CA ASP A 106 -36.11 -20.60 -7.07
C ASP A 106 -34.95 -20.25 -8.01
N VAL A 107 -35.29 -20.15 -9.29
CA VAL A 107 -34.29 -19.87 -10.34
C VAL A 107 -33.67 -18.48 -10.21
N ALA A 108 -34.44 -17.50 -9.73
CA ALA A 108 -33.99 -16.14 -9.56
C ALA A 108 -32.81 -16.04 -8.56
N SER A 109 -32.87 -16.83 -7.47
CA SER A 109 -31.78 -16.92 -6.50
C SER A 109 -30.69 -17.87 -6.95
N ALA A 110 -31.00 -18.90 -7.76
CA ALA A 110 -30.04 -19.91 -8.21
C ALA A 110 -28.99 -19.35 -9.17
N LEU A 111 -29.42 -18.59 -10.19
CA LEU A 111 -28.55 -18.10 -11.25
C LEU A 111 -27.39 -17.22 -10.76
N PRO A 112 -27.58 -16.20 -9.89
CA PRO A 112 -26.47 -15.43 -9.33
C PRO A 112 -25.47 -16.28 -8.53
N LEU A 113 -25.94 -17.33 -7.86
CA LEU A 113 -25.07 -18.25 -7.11
C LEU A 113 -24.20 -19.10 -8.05
N LEU A 114 -24.77 -19.55 -9.17
CA LEU A 114 -24.06 -20.33 -10.19
C LEU A 114 -23.08 -19.44 -10.97
N GLU A 115 -23.45 -18.20 -11.29
CA GLU A 115 -22.51 -17.20 -11.84
C GLU A 115 -21.33 -16.96 -10.87
N ARG A 116 -21.61 -16.91 -9.57
CA ARG A 116 -20.55 -16.77 -8.55
C ARG A 116 -19.64 -17.98 -8.48
N ALA A 117 -20.18 -19.21 -8.63
CA ALA A 117 -19.41 -20.42 -8.73
C ALA A 117 -18.41 -20.38 -9.89
N VAL A 118 -18.87 -19.94 -11.07
CA VAL A 118 -18.03 -19.76 -12.26
C VAL A 118 -16.92 -18.75 -11.97
N ALA A 119 -17.26 -17.56 -11.44
CA ALA A 119 -16.29 -16.50 -11.15
C ALA A 119 -15.20 -16.93 -10.14
N VAL A 120 -15.58 -17.73 -9.13
CA VAL A 120 -14.61 -18.27 -8.15
C VAL A 120 -13.68 -19.28 -8.81
N ALA A 121 -14.21 -20.18 -9.64
CA ALA A 121 -13.40 -21.16 -10.35
C ALA A 121 -12.45 -20.51 -11.35
N GLU A 122 -12.88 -19.49 -12.08
CA GLU A 122 -12.04 -18.71 -13.01
C GLU A 122 -10.83 -18.09 -12.32
N ARG A 123 -11.02 -17.47 -11.17
CA ARG A 123 -9.90 -16.92 -10.36
C ARG A 123 -8.89 -17.99 -10.00
N GLY A 124 -9.34 -19.20 -9.67
CA GLY A 124 -8.47 -20.34 -9.41
C GLY A 124 -7.70 -20.81 -10.64
N VAL A 125 -8.33 -20.83 -11.82
CA VAL A 125 -7.68 -21.16 -13.10
C VAL A 125 -6.65 -20.11 -13.50
N ASP A 126 -6.95 -18.84 -13.30
CA ASP A 126 -6.02 -17.73 -13.60
C ASP A 126 -4.79 -17.76 -12.68
N ALA A 127 -4.97 -18.07 -11.39
CA ALA A 127 -3.87 -18.28 -10.45
C ALA A 127 -2.98 -19.48 -10.85
N LEU A 128 -3.59 -20.57 -11.32
CA LEU A 128 -2.84 -21.71 -11.88
C LEU A 128 -1.98 -21.32 -13.08
N ARG A 129 -2.49 -20.50 -13.99
CA ARG A 129 -1.74 -19.97 -15.15
C ARG A 129 -0.60 -19.05 -14.76
N ALA A 130 -0.75 -18.29 -13.67
CA ALA A 130 0.29 -17.44 -13.12
C ALA A 130 1.42 -18.20 -12.39
N GLY A 131 1.29 -19.53 -12.23
CA GLY A 131 2.28 -20.36 -11.53
C GLY A 131 2.14 -20.38 -10.00
N GLU A 132 1.06 -19.84 -9.47
CA GLU A 132 0.72 -19.79 -8.04
C GLU A 132 0.07 -21.09 -7.57
N THR A 133 0.68 -22.23 -7.84
CA THR A 133 0.02 -23.52 -7.69
C THR A 133 0.04 -24.10 -6.30
N ALA A 134 -1.06 -24.71 -5.92
CA ALA A 134 -1.08 -25.81 -4.97
C ALA A 134 -2.09 -26.89 -5.38
N ALA A 135 -1.73 -28.12 -5.11
CA ALA A 135 -2.58 -29.27 -5.33
C ALA A 135 -3.86 -29.19 -4.47
N SER A 136 -4.98 -28.90 -5.10
CA SER A 136 -6.32 -29.11 -4.53
C SER A 136 -6.84 -30.49 -4.94
N ALA A 137 -7.66 -31.11 -4.08
CA ALA A 137 -8.33 -32.36 -4.39
C ALA A 137 -9.33 -32.22 -5.55
N ILE A 138 -9.91 -31.05 -5.72
CA ILE A 138 -10.72 -30.65 -6.86
C ILE A 138 -9.96 -29.55 -7.57
N PRO A 139 -9.33 -29.81 -8.74
CA PRO A 139 -8.68 -28.77 -9.51
C PRO A 139 -9.64 -27.62 -9.84
N ALA A 140 -9.14 -26.40 -9.94
CA ALA A 140 -9.96 -25.25 -10.30
C ALA A 140 -10.63 -25.44 -11.68
N THR A 141 -9.95 -26.13 -12.61
CA THR A 141 -10.49 -26.52 -13.93
C THR A 141 -11.71 -27.41 -13.83
N THR A 142 -11.66 -28.42 -12.95
CA THR A 142 -12.80 -29.29 -12.64
C THR A 142 -13.96 -28.48 -12.04
N GLY A 143 -13.68 -27.63 -11.08
CA GLY A 143 -14.67 -26.71 -10.50
C GLY A 143 -15.31 -25.79 -11.54
N LEU A 144 -14.53 -25.32 -12.52
CA LEU A 144 -15.03 -24.47 -13.60
C LEU A 144 -15.98 -25.24 -14.54
N VAL A 145 -15.62 -26.47 -14.95
CA VAL A 145 -16.44 -27.31 -15.82
C VAL A 145 -17.79 -27.63 -15.15
N THR A 146 -17.78 -28.03 -13.88
CA THR A 146 -19.01 -28.36 -13.15
C THR A 146 -19.88 -27.14 -12.89
N ALA A 147 -19.27 -25.97 -12.60
CA ALA A 147 -20.00 -24.71 -12.41
C ALA A 147 -20.66 -24.22 -13.71
N LEU A 148 -19.95 -24.31 -14.84
CA LEU A 148 -20.50 -23.96 -16.16
C LEU A 148 -21.66 -24.91 -16.55
N ASN A 149 -21.54 -26.22 -16.28
CA ASN A 149 -22.64 -27.14 -16.49
C ASN A 149 -23.89 -26.77 -15.67
N GLY A 150 -23.71 -26.48 -14.37
CA GLY A 150 -24.81 -26.05 -13.50
C GLY A 150 -25.48 -24.76 -13.99
N LEU A 151 -24.69 -23.78 -14.44
CA LEU A 151 -25.21 -22.53 -15.00
C LEU A 151 -25.95 -22.78 -16.32
N GLY A 152 -25.44 -23.62 -17.20
CA GLY A 152 -26.09 -24.00 -18.44
C GLY A 152 -27.47 -24.63 -18.21
N VAL A 153 -27.58 -25.54 -17.27
CA VAL A 153 -28.86 -26.18 -16.89
C VAL A 153 -29.85 -25.13 -16.34
N ALA A 154 -29.39 -24.22 -15.50
CA ALA A 154 -30.25 -23.16 -14.96
C ALA A 154 -30.76 -22.22 -16.06
N LEU A 155 -29.92 -21.84 -17.03
CA LEU A 155 -30.32 -21.02 -18.18
C LEU A 155 -31.33 -21.76 -19.07
N MET A 156 -31.15 -23.07 -19.27
CA MET A 156 -32.14 -23.90 -19.99
C MET A 156 -33.51 -23.88 -19.29
N SER A 157 -33.57 -23.91 -17.96
CA SER A 157 -34.83 -23.90 -17.21
C SER A 157 -35.64 -22.62 -17.37
N VAL A 158 -34.98 -21.50 -17.67
CA VAL A 158 -35.63 -20.21 -18.01
C VAL A 158 -35.74 -19.96 -19.51
N ARG A 159 -35.44 -20.97 -20.34
CA ARG A 159 -35.47 -20.92 -21.81
C ARG A 159 -34.51 -19.89 -22.43
N GLU A 160 -33.46 -19.53 -21.72
CA GLU A 160 -32.35 -18.75 -22.26
C GLU A 160 -31.39 -19.68 -23.02
N THR A 161 -31.84 -20.14 -24.17
CA THR A 161 -31.15 -21.19 -24.96
C THR A 161 -29.84 -20.73 -25.54
N ALA A 162 -29.73 -19.45 -25.92
CA ALA A 162 -28.51 -18.87 -26.48
C ALA A 162 -27.40 -18.81 -25.41
N GLY A 163 -27.69 -18.26 -24.25
CA GLY A 163 -26.74 -18.18 -23.13
C GLY A 163 -26.39 -19.57 -22.60
N ALA A 164 -27.38 -20.50 -22.52
CA ALA A 164 -27.11 -21.89 -22.14
C ALA A 164 -26.10 -22.56 -23.07
N ARG A 165 -26.28 -22.40 -24.39
CA ARG A 165 -25.37 -22.94 -25.41
C ARG A 165 -23.96 -22.37 -25.28
N GLU A 166 -23.83 -21.05 -25.15
CA GLU A 166 -22.55 -20.39 -24.98
C GLU A 166 -21.79 -20.92 -23.78
N VAL A 167 -22.45 -21.01 -22.62
CA VAL A 167 -21.87 -21.50 -21.36
C VAL A 167 -21.46 -22.97 -21.45
N LEU A 168 -22.31 -23.81 -22.04
CA LEU A 168 -22.01 -25.24 -22.20
C LEU A 168 -20.89 -25.50 -23.21
N MET A 169 -20.83 -24.74 -24.30
CA MET A 169 -19.70 -24.81 -25.26
C MET A 169 -18.39 -24.40 -24.58
N ARG A 170 -18.42 -23.30 -23.82
CA ARG A 170 -17.26 -22.86 -23.03
C ARG A 170 -16.78 -23.94 -22.06
N ALA A 171 -17.69 -24.73 -21.45
CA ALA A 171 -17.30 -25.84 -20.59
C ALA A 171 -16.51 -26.91 -21.36
N LEU A 172 -16.90 -27.24 -22.63
CA LEU A 172 -16.14 -28.15 -23.48
C LEU A 172 -14.79 -27.58 -23.89
N ASP A 173 -14.71 -26.26 -24.17
CA ASP A 173 -13.43 -25.58 -24.47
C ASP A 173 -12.43 -25.70 -23.29
N VAL A 174 -12.92 -25.59 -22.05
CA VAL A 174 -12.09 -25.81 -20.84
C VAL A 174 -11.59 -27.26 -20.77
N VAL A 175 -12.45 -28.22 -21.09
CA VAL A 175 -12.06 -29.65 -21.13
C VAL A 175 -11.01 -29.92 -22.21
N ASP A 176 -11.14 -29.29 -23.39
CA ASP A 176 -10.18 -29.41 -24.48
C ASP A 176 -8.82 -28.80 -24.16
N ALA A 177 -8.83 -27.67 -23.48
CA ALA A 177 -7.61 -27.00 -23.02
C ALA A 177 -6.92 -27.77 -21.86
N HIS A 178 -7.68 -28.58 -21.11
CA HIS A 178 -7.23 -29.32 -19.92
C HIS A 178 -7.69 -30.78 -19.96
N PRO A 179 -7.09 -31.62 -20.81
CA PRO A 179 -7.53 -33.00 -21.01
C PRO A 179 -7.53 -33.88 -19.75
N GLU A 180 -6.73 -33.55 -18.75
CA GLU A 180 -6.71 -34.21 -17.45
C GLU A 180 -8.07 -34.16 -16.73
N THR A 181 -8.86 -33.12 -16.95
CA THR A 181 -10.19 -32.91 -16.38
C THR A 181 -11.17 -34.01 -16.79
N GLN A 182 -10.96 -34.65 -17.94
CA GLN A 182 -11.83 -35.76 -18.43
C GLN A 182 -11.92 -36.96 -17.47
N ASN A 183 -10.86 -37.18 -16.70
CA ASN A 183 -10.83 -38.30 -15.75
C ASN A 183 -11.48 -37.94 -14.40
N ASP A 184 -11.61 -36.66 -14.10
CA ASP A 184 -12.13 -36.18 -12.83
C ASP A 184 -13.65 -36.02 -12.83
N VAL A 185 -14.24 -35.59 -13.95
CA VAL A 185 -15.69 -35.28 -14.09
C VAL A 185 -16.29 -35.89 -15.37
N PRO A 186 -16.15 -37.18 -15.62
CA PRO A 186 -16.66 -37.76 -16.85
C PRO A 186 -18.18 -37.67 -17.00
N ASP A 187 -18.94 -37.77 -15.90
CA ASP A 187 -20.41 -37.61 -15.93
C ASP A 187 -20.81 -36.18 -16.29
N ASP A 188 -20.16 -35.16 -15.70
CA ASP A 188 -20.46 -33.75 -16.02
C ASP A 188 -20.22 -33.45 -17.51
N ILE A 189 -19.12 -34.00 -18.09
CA ILE A 189 -18.85 -33.83 -19.53
C ILE A 189 -19.94 -34.50 -20.37
N VAL A 190 -20.36 -35.70 -20.00
CA VAL A 190 -21.46 -36.39 -20.69
C VAL A 190 -22.76 -35.61 -20.59
N TYR A 191 -23.07 -35.02 -19.40
CA TYR A 191 -24.27 -34.19 -19.22
C TYR A 191 -24.17 -32.87 -19.98
N ILE A 192 -23.00 -32.22 -20.08
CA ILE A 192 -22.79 -31.03 -20.92
C ILE A 192 -23.14 -31.38 -22.39
N VAL A 193 -22.62 -32.50 -22.89
CA VAL A 193 -22.93 -32.94 -24.25
C VAL A 193 -24.42 -33.23 -24.43
N PHE A 194 -25.07 -33.89 -23.46
CA PHE A 194 -26.50 -34.12 -23.54
C PHE A 194 -27.34 -32.84 -23.54
N ASN A 195 -26.99 -31.88 -22.71
CA ASN A 195 -27.67 -30.60 -22.65
C ASN A 195 -27.50 -29.83 -23.97
N LEU A 196 -26.31 -29.85 -24.58
CA LEU A 196 -26.10 -29.27 -25.91
C LEU A 196 -26.91 -29.97 -26.98
N VAL A 197 -26.92 -31.31 -26.96
CA VAL A 197 -27.71 -32.11 -27.90
C VAL A 197 -29.22 -31.87 -27.73
N LYS A 198 -29.73 -31.75 -26.52
CA LYS A 198 -31.13 -31.36 -26.26
C LYS A 198 -31.46 -30.02 -26.88
N LEU A 199 -30.59 -29.02 -26.75
CA LEU A 199 -30.78 -27.70 -27.39
C LEU A 199 -30.79 -27.80 -28.91
N LEU A 200 -29.86 -28.58 -29.49
CA LEU A 200 -29.81 -28.83 -30.95
C LEU A 200 -31.06 -29.56 -31.44
N GLN A 201 -31.51 -30.60 -30.71
CA GLN A 201 -32.73 -31.36 -31.04
C GLN A 201 -33.99 -30.47 -31.00
N GLN A 202 -34.06 -29.53 -30.07
CA GLN A 202 -35.13 -28.54 -30.02
C GLN A 202 -35.11 -27.64 -31.29
N ASP A 203 -33.93 -27.08 -31.64
CA ASP A 203 -33.77 -26.26 -32.83
C ASP A 203 -34.11 -27.07 -34.10
N VAL A 204 -33.72 -28.36 -34.19
CA VAL A 204 -34.09 -29.25 -35.27
C VAL A 204 -35.61 -29.39 -35.36
N THR A 205 -36.28 -29.64 -34.22
CA THR A 205 -37.73 -29.82 -34.17
C THR A 205 -38.46 -28.54 -34.65
N ASP A 206 -38.00 -27.37 -34.21
CA ASP A 206 -38.58 -26.08 -34.55
C ASP A 206 -38.39 -25.76 -36.04
N ARG A 207 -37.21 -26.03 -36.64
CA ARG A 207 -36.95 -25.87 -38.06
C ARG A 207 -37.76 -26.82 -38.93
N LEU A 208 -37.81 -28.10 -38.54
CA LEU A 208 -38.63 -29.07 -39.25
C LEU A 208 -40.13 -28.69 -39.25
N ALA A 209 -40.63 -28.16 -38.13
CA ALA A 209 -42.00 -27.65 -38.03
C ALA A 209 -42.24 -26.41 -38.94
N ALA A 210 -41.20 -25.60 -39.14
CA ALA A 210 -41.21 -24.45 -40.08
C ALA A 210 -41.02 -24.88 -41.58
N GLY A 211 -40.73 -26.16 -41.84
CA GLY A 211 -40.43 -26.65 -43.20
C GLY A 211 -39.00 -26.35 -43.67
N GLU A 212 -38.09 -26.02 -42.75
CA GLU A 212 -36.67 -25.70 -43.02
C GLU A 212 -35.79 -26.97 -42.94
N SER A 213 -34.64 -26.99 -43.64
CA SER A 213 -33.61 -28.01 -43.45
C SER A 213 -32.94 -27.88 -42.08
N ALA A 214 -32.72 -29.05 -41.43
CA ALA A 214 -32.05 -29.17 -40.14
C ALA A 214 -30.79 -30.07 -40.22
N ASP A 215 -30.33 -30.49 -41.41
CA ASP A 215 -29.26 -31.49 -41.62
C ASP A 215 -27.95 -31.09 -40.90
N ALA A 216 -27.58 -29.83 -40.93
CA ALA A 216 -26.36 -29.35 -40.26
C ALA A 216 -26.44 -29.50 -38.73
N LEU A 217 -27.59 -29.20 -38.11
CA LEU A 217 -27.82 -29.37 -36.71
C LEU A 217 -27.85 -30.84 -36.27
N LEU A 218 -28.48 -31.70 -37.07
CA LEU A 218 -28.46 -33.15 -36.84
C LEU A 218 -27.05 -33.73 -36.93
N THR A 219 -26.26 -33.28 -37.90
CA THR A 219 -24.86 -33.66 -38.01
C THR A 219 -24.05 -33.25 -36.77
N GLN A 220 -24.22 -32.01 -36.36
CA GLN A 220 -23.55 -31.50 -35.14
C GLN A 220 -23.97 -32.26 -33.87
N ALA A 221 -25.26 -32.58 -33.70
CA ALA A 221 -25.75 -33.36 -32.56
C ALA A 221 -25.15 -34.76 -32.55
N ARG A 222 -25.08 -35.42 -33.73
CA ARG A 222 -24.47 -36.73 -33.88
C ARG A 222 -22.96 -36.68 -33.56
N GLU A 223 -22.21 -35.74 -34.14
CA GLU A 223 -20.78 -35.61 -33.89
C GLU A 223 -20.47 -35.42 -32.40
N LEU A 224 -21.23 -34.56 -31.69
CA LEU A 224 -21.09 -34.40 -30.26
C LEU A 224 -21.30 -35.71 -29.49
N MET A 225 -22.33 -36.46 -29.83
CA MET A 225 -22.62 -37.77 -29.22
C MET A 225 -21.51 -38.79 -29.46
N GLU A 226 -21.09 -38.93 -30.73
CA GLU A 226 -20.12 -39.94 -31.13
C GLU A 226 -18.69 -39.61 -30.68
N THR A 227 -18.26 -38.34 -30.78
CA THR A 227 -16.89 -37.96 -30.50
C THR A 227 -16.63 -37.63 -29.02
N ARG A 228 -17.63 -37.12 -28.30
CA ARG A 228 -17.45 -36.64 -26.93
C ARG A 228 -18.09 -37.55 -25.87
N ALA A 229 -19.32 -38.06 -26.10
CA ALA A 229 -20.02 -38.83 -25.11
C ALA A 229 -19.78 -40.34 -25.24
N ALA A 230 -19.78 -40.92 -26.46
CA ALA A 230 -19.71 -42.36 -26.67
C ALA A 230 -18.45 -42.97 -26.03
N GLY A 231 -17.28 -42.43 -26.28
CA GLY A 231 -16.02 -42.93 -25.74
C GLY A 231 -15.94 -42.88 -24.21
N LEU A 232 -16.62 -41.92 -23.56
CA LEU A 232 -16.72 -41.86 -22.09
C LEU A 232 -17.69 -42.89 -21.56
N VAL A 233 -18.85 -43.06 -22.21
CA VAL A 233 -19.89 -43.99 -21.82
C VAL A 233 -19.43 -45.44 -22.00
N GLU A 234 -18.71 -45.78 -23.10
CA GLU A 234 -18.19 -47.12 -23.39
C GLU A 234 -17.13 -47.61 -22.39
N ARG A 235 -16.42 -46.67 -21.72
CA ARG A 235 -15.42 -47.01 -20.70
C ARG A 235 -16.02 -47.58 -19.42
N ARG A 236 -17.33 -47.70 -19.30
CA ARG A 236 -17.97 -48.27 -18.13
C ARG A 236 -17.61 -49.76 -17.97
N GLY A 237 -17.38 -50.13 -16.70
CA GLY A 237 -16.98 -51.50 -16.36
C GLY A 237 -15.48 -51.76 -16.47
N LEU A 238 -14.70 -50.83 -17.02
CA LEU A 238 -13.25 -50.83 -16.92
C LEU A 238 -12.80 -50.43 -15.51
N PRO A 239 -11.72 -51.03 -14.98
CA PRO A 239 -11.17 -50.55 -13.70
C PRO A 239 -10.87 -49.05 -13.73
N GLY A 240 -11.51 -48.31 -12.83
CA GLY A 240 -11.35 -46.85 -12.72
C GLY A 240 -12.37 -46.00 -13.48
N SER A 241 -13.35 -46.60 -14.17
CA SER A 241 -14.44 -45.82 -14.81
C SER A 241 -15.36 -45.19 -13.76
N LYS A 242 -15.61 -43.88 -13.92
CA LYS A 242 -16.48 -43.05 -13.04
C LYS A 242 -17.84 -42.74 -13.69
N VAL A 243 -18.12 -43.27 -14.91
CA VAL A 243 -19.36 -42.97 -15.63
C VAL A 243 -20.54 -43.73 -15.02
N SER A 244 -21.58 -42.99 -14.65
CA SER A 244 -22.77 -43.57 -13.98
C SER A 244 -23.68 -44.34 -14.91
N VAL A 245 -24.50 -45.24 -14.31
CA VAL A 245 -25.57 -45.95 -15.03
C VAL A 245 -26.57 -44.94 -15.63
N LEU A 246 -26.73 -43.82 -14.95
CA LEU A 246 -27.64 -42.75 -15.34
C LEU A 246 -27.20 -42.11 -16.67
N ALA A 247 -25.92 -41.72 -16.76
CA ALA A 247 -25.37 -41.12 -17.97
C ALA A 247 -25.46 -42.06 -19.19
N GLN A 248 -25.29 -43.37 -18.97
CA GLN A 248 -25.45 -44.34 -20.09
C GLN A 248 -26.86 -44.44 -20.61
N ARG A 249 -27.84 -44.41 -19.70
CA ARG A 249 -29.26 -44.48 -20.10
C ARG A 249 -29.68 -43.22 -20.82
N GLU A 250 -29.23 -42.04 -20.38
CA GLU A 250 -29.49 -40.79 -21.11
C GLU A 250 -28.78 -40.78 -22.46
N PHE A 251 -27.58 -41.35 -22.56
CA PHE A 251 -26.91 -41.52 -23.85
C PHE A 251 -27.76 -42.33 -24.84
N LEU A 252 -28.35 -43.44 -24.37
CA LEU A 252 -29.20 -44.26 -25.19
C LEU A 252 -30.47 -43.52 -25.64
N GLU A 253 -31.08 -42.74 -24.75
CA GLU A 253 -32.24 -41.88 -25.09
C GLU A 253 -31.88 -40.86 -26.16
N MET A 254 -30.83 -40.06 -25.94
CA MET A 254 -30.42 -39.01 -26.85
C MET A 254 -30.03 -39.54 -28.23
N SER A 255 -29.26 -40.65 -28.25
CA SER A 255 -28.89 -41.30 -29.50
C SER A 255 -30.07 -41.90 -30.27
N SER A 256 -31.07 -42.44 -29.54
CA SER A 256 -32.29 -42.96 -30.18
C SER A 256 -33.14 -41.84 -30.76
N ARG A 257 -33.21 -40.70 -30.07
CA ARG A 257 -33.92 -39.52 -30.56
C ARG A 257 -33.24 -38.87 -31.79
N ASN A 258 -31.91 -38.87 -31.85
CA ASN A 258 -31.18 -38.46 -33.07
C ASN A 258 -31.54 -39.36 -34.24
N LEU A 259 -31.56 -40.69 -34.08
CA LEU A 259 -31.98 -41.62 -35.11
C LEU A 259 -33.41 -41.35 -35.65
N LEU A 260 -34.34 -41.08 -34.73
CA LEU A 260 -35.71 -40.72 -35.09
C LEU A 260 -35.75 -39.42 -35.91
N LEU A 261 -35.03 -38.38 -35.51
CA LEU A 261 -34.98 -37.10 -36.19
C LEU A 261 -34.24 -37.20 -37.55
N GLU A 262 -33.26 -38.10 -37.69
CA GLU A 262 -32.58 -38.43 -38.95
C GLU A 262 -33.45 -39.28 -39.89
N GLY A 263 -34.63 -39.74 -39.48
CA GLY A 263 -35.48 -40.60 -40.29
C GLY A 263 -35.03 -42.07 -40.34
N ARG A 264 -34.10 -42.51 -39.48
CA ARG A 264 -33.59 -43.88 -39.36
C ARG A 264 -34.53 -44.69 -38.43
N LEU A 265 -35.75 -44.86 -38.88
CA LEU A 265 -36.90 -45.28 -38.04
C LEU A 265 -36.76 -46.67 -37.47
N ASP A 266 -36.24 -47.68 -38.24
CA ASP A 266 -36.06 -49.03 -37.74
C ASP A 266 -35.02 -49.12 -36.60
N ALA A 267 -33.90 -48.43 -36.75
CA ALA A 267 -32.87 -48.33 -35.71
C ALA A 267 -33.36 -47.60 -34.49
N ALA A 268 -34.15 -46.52 -34.66
CA ALA A 268 -34.80 -45.81 -33.56
C ALA A 268 -35.77 -46.72 -32.79
N LEU A 269 -36.61 -47.50 -33.53
CA LEU A 269 -37.58 -48.41 -32.94
C LEU A 269 -36.90 -49.45 -32.06
N GLU A 270 -35.84 -50.11 -32.55
CA GLU A 270 -35.08 -51.12 -31.78
C GLU A 270 -34.51 -50.54 -30.47
N ARG A 271 -33.92 -49.34 -30.55
CA ARG A 271 -33.33 -48.73 -29.38
C ARG A 271 -34.39 -48.23 -28.37
N PHE A 272 -35.50 -47.66 -28.82
CA PHE A 272 -36.57 -47.27 -27.93
C PHE A 272 -37.29 -48.48 -27.29
N GLN A 273 -37.38 -49.63 -28.00
CA GLN A 273 -37.85 -50.90 -27.44
C GLN A 273 -36.96 -51.32 -26.26
N SER A 274 -35.64 -51.29 -26.44
CA SER A 274 -34.70 -51.61 -25.37
C SER A 274 -34.85 -50.70 -24.13
N LEU A 275 -35.13 -49.41 -24.35
CA LEU A 275 -35.43 -48.49 -23.27
C LEU A 275 -36.76 -48.82 -22.56
N ALA A 276 -37.82 -49.12 -23.32
CA ALA A 276 -39.13 -49.49 -22.80
C ALA A 276 -39.10 -50.77 -21.98
N ASP A 277 -38.30 -51.79 -22.39
CA ASP A 277 -38.15 -53.04 -21.70
C ASP A 277 -37.47 -52.92 -20.33
N SER A 278 -36.75 -51.83 -20.07
CA SER A 278 -36.14 -51.55 -18.77
C SER A 278 -37.10 -51.11 -17.67
N ARG A 279 -38.42 -51.20 -17.87
CA ARG A 279 -39.52 -50.77 -16.94
C ARG A 279 -39.42 -51.37 -15.52
N GLY A 280 -38.84 -52.57 -15.36
CA GLY A 280 -38.76 -53.25 -14.06
C GLY A 280 -37.91 -52.52 -13.02
N GLU A 281 -36.95 -51.68 -13.48
CA GLU A 281 -36.00 -50.97 -12.63
C GLU A 281 -36.32 -49.49 -12.43
N ASP A 282 -36.99 -48.84 -13.43
CA ASP A 282 -37.29 -47.43 -13.39
C ASP A 282 -38.50 -47.10 -14.29
N ARG A 283 -39.69 -46.93 -13.66
CA ARG A 283 -40.96 -46.65 -14.37
C ARG A 283 -40.92 -45.37 -15.23
N TRP A 284 -40.23 -44.33 -14.77
CA TRP A 284 -40.14 -43.05 -15.47
C TRP A 284 -39.38 -43.20 -16.80
N ARG A 285 -38.32 -43.97 -16.79
CA ARG A 285 -37.49 -44.18 -17.99
C ARG A 285 -38.12 -45.18 -18.96
N GLY A 286 -38.84 -46.14 -18.50
CA GLY A 286 -39.69 -46.93 -19.32
C GLY A 286 -40.68 -46.08 -20.12
N ALA A 287 -41.21 -45.02 -19.48
CA ALA A 287 -42.10 -44.04 -20.14
C ALA A 287 -41.44 -43.28 -21.29
N ILE A 288 -40.15 -42.92 -21.16
CA ILE A 288 -39.38 -42.28 -22.25
C ILE A 288 -39.25 -43.19 -23.45
N GLY A 289 -38.94 -44.48 -23.22
CA GLY A 289 -38.91 -45.50 -24.25
C GLY A 289 -40.24 -45.64 -24.96
N GLU A 290 -41.33 -45.70 -24.17
CA GLU A 290 -42.71 -45.77 -24.71
C GLU A 290 -43.11 -44.55 -25.53
N ARG A 291 -42.70 -43.33 -25.09
CA ARG A 291 -42.88 -42.12 -25.88
C ARG A 291 -42.13 -42.21 -27.21
N GLY A 292 -40.83 -42.63 -27.19
CA GLY A 292 -40.03 -42.78 -28.38
C GLY A 292 -40.59 -43.81 -29.35
N LEU A 293 -41.13 -44.94 -28.83
CA LEU A 293 -41.86 -45.95 -29.61
C LEU A 293 -43.11 -45.34 -30.27
N ALA A 294 -43.92 -44.60 -29.54
CA ALA A 294 -45.11 -43.95 -30.07
C ALA A 294 -44.77 -42.95 -31.20
N GLU A 295 -43.77 -42.11 -31.03
CA GLU A 295 -43.32 -41.18 -32.04
C GLU A 295 -42.75 -41.89 -33.29
N THR A 296 -41.93 -42.93 -33.08
CA THR A 296 -41.32 -43.72 -34.15
C THR A 296 -42.37 -44.52 -34.94
N LEU A 297 -43.30 -45.20 -34.27
CA LEU A 297 -44.39 -45.93 -34.89
C LEU A 297 -45.31 -45.01 -35.69
N LEU A 298 -45.59 -43.81 -35.18
CA LEU A 298 -46.35 -42.81 -35.90
C LEU A 298 -45.62 -42.39 -37.18
N ALA A 299 -44.32 -42.18 -37.15
CA ALA A 299 -43.50 -41.84 -38.31
C ALA A 299 -43.47 -43.00 -39.35
N LEU A 300 -43.51 -44.25 -38.86
CA LEU A 300 -43.62 -45.45 -39.70
C LEU A 300 -45.03 -45.68 -40.31
N GLY A 301 -45.97 -44.78 -40.01
CA GLY A 301 -47.36 -44.95 -40.48
C GLY A 301 -48.14 -46.04 -39.78
N ARG A 302 -47.80 -46.42 -38.52
CA ARG A 302 -48.45 -47.43 -37.68
C ARG A 302 -49.15 -46.78 -36.47
N PRO A 303 -50.17 -45.89 -36.69
CA PRO A 303 -50.76 -45.09 -35.62
C PRO A 303 -51.53 -45.87 -34.59
N ALA A 304 -52.12 -47.08 -34.94
CA ALA A 304 -52.82 -47.92 -34.02
C ALA A 304 -51.90 -48.49 -32.92
N GLU A 305 -50.67 -48.87 -33.31
CA GLU A 305 -49.67 -49.34 -32.35
C GLU A 305 -49.07 -48.18 -31.55
N ALA A 306 -48.82 -47.05 -32.24
CA ALA A 306 -48.38 -45.81 -31.58
C ALA A 306 -49.32 -45.38 -30.43
N LEU A 307 -50.61 -45.55 -30.58
CA LEU A 307 -51.63 -45.18 -29.57
C LEU A 307 -51.46 -45.99 -28.28
N VAL A 308 -51.09 -47.28 -28.38
CA VAL A 308 -50.89 -48.14 -27.21
C VAL A 308 -49.73 -47.61 -26.38
N HIS A 309 -48.58 -47.39 -27.04
CA HIS A 309 -47.37 -46.88 -26.38
C HIS A 309 -47.56 -45.47 -25.83
N ALA A 310 -48.23 -44.57 -26.58
CA ALA A 310 -48.52 -43.23 -26.12
C ALA A 310 -49.36 -43.18 -24.84
N ARG A 311 -50.36 -44.05 -24.71
CA ARG A 311 -51.18 -44.12 -23.50
C ARG A 311 -50.41 -44.66 -22.29
N VAL A 312 -49.53 -45.62 -22.53
CA VAL A 312 -48.63 -46.15 -21.47
C VAL A 312 -47.70 -45.09 -20.95
N ALA A 313 -47.09 -44.33 -21.85
CA ALA A 313 -46.21 -43.22 -21.47
C ALA A 313 -46.95 -42.14 -20.68
N LEU A 314 -48.13 -41.73 -21.18
CA LEU A 314 -48.95 -40.69 -20.50
C LEU A 314 -49.33 -41.13 -19.08
N ALA A 315 -49.77 -42.37 -18.88
CA ALA A 315 -50.14 -42.91 -17.57
C ALA A 315 -48.96 -42.90 -16.57
N ALA A 316 -47.74 -43.10 -17.05
CA ALA A 316 -46.53 -43.03 -16.24
C ALA A 316 -46.18 -41.58 -15.86
N TYR A 317 -46.33 -40.61 -16.77
CA TYR A 317 -46.11 -39.18 -16.50
C TYR A 317 -47.17 -38.55 -15.61
N ASP A 318 -48.44 -39.00 -15.67
CA ASP A 318 -49.51 -38.57 -14.77
C ASP A 318 -49.21 -38.99 -13.31
N LEU A 319 -48.66 -40.16 -13.10
CA LEU A 319 -48.29 -40.66 -11.76
C LEU A 319 -47.16 -39.83 -11.12
N ASN A 320 -46.28 -39.26 -11.92
CA ASN A 320 -45.13 -38.48 -11.47
C ASN A 320 -45.32 -36.97 -11.54
N GLU A 321 -46.53 -36.50 -11.88
CA GLU A 321 -46.88 -35.06 -12.02
C GLU A 321 -45.97 -34.29 -13.01
N GLU A 322 -45.37 -34.96 -14.00
CA GLU A 322 -44.44 -34.39 -14.98
C GLU A 322 -45.18 -33.59 -16.06
N ILE A 323 -45.40 -32.32 -15.81
CA ILE A 323 -46.21 -31.46 -16.68
C ILE A 323 -45.60 -31.29 -18.06
N ASP A 324 -44.29 -31.17 -18.19
CA ASP A 324 -43.55 -31.03 -19.46
C ASP A 324 -43.79 -32.27 -20.34
N GLU A 325 -43.53 -33.45 -19.79
CA GLU A 325 -43.67 -34.71 -20.52
C GLU A 325 -45.14 -35.02 -20.89
N ARG A 326 -46.07 -34.67 -20.01
CA ARG A 326 -47.53 -34.76 -20.30
C ARG A 326 -47.91 -33.87 -21.46
N ALA A 327 -47.41 -32.63 -21.51
CA ALA A 327 -47.66 -31.70 -22.61
C ALA A 327 -47.17 -32.29 -23.94
N ILE A 328 -45.94 -32.86 -23.96
CA ILE A 328 -45.39 -33.55 -25.14
C ILE A 328 -46.27 -34.73 -25.54
N MET A 329 -46.71 -35.56 -24.57
CA MET A 329 -47.53 -36.73 -24.88
C MET A 329 -48.90 -36.37 -25.45
N PHE A 330 -49.53 -35.30 -24.96
CA PHE A 330 -50.80 -34.85 -25.57
C PHE A 330 -50.59 -34.33 -27.01
N ALA A 331 -49.45 -33.73 -27.35
CA ALA A 331 -49.11 -33.40 -28.75
C ALA A 331 -48.92 -34.66 -29.58
N VAL A 332 -48.27 -35.68 -29.07
CA VAL A 332 -48.10 -36.97 -29.76
C VAL A 332 -49.44 -37.66 -29.96
N LEU A 333 -50.26 -37.74 -28.91
CA LEU A 333 -51.61 -38.34 -28.98
C LEU A 333 -52.52 -37.59 -29.97
N SER A 334 -52.48 -36.27 -30.04
CA SER A 334 -53.22 -35.49 -31.01
C SER A 334 -52.84 -35.89 -32.44
N ARG A 335 -51.54 -36.06 -32.74
CA ARG A 335 -51.07 -36.52 -34.04
C ARG A 335 -51.50 -37.95 -34.34
N VAL A 336 -51.42 -38.86 -33.37
CA VAL A 336 -51.82 -40.25 -33.48
C VAL A 336 -53.33 -40.33 -33.73
N HIS A 337 -54.19 -39.67 -32.95
CA HIS A 337 -55.62 -39.65 -33.18
C HIS A 337 -55.99 -39.04 -34.53
N ARG A 338 -55.32 -37.99 -34.95
CA ARG A 338 -55.48 -37.42 -36.31
C ARG A 338 -55.16 -38.41 -37.41
N ALA A 339 -54.07 -39.17 -37.29
CA ALA A 339 -53.70 -40.22 -38.26
C ALA A 339 -54.70 -41.38 -38.26
N LEU A 340 -55.40 -41.61 -37.17
CA LEU A 340 -56.51 -42.62 -37.06
C LEU A 340 -57.87 -42.08 -37.56
N GLY A 341 -57.98 -40.82 -37.96
CA GLY A 341 -59.22 -40.15 -38.33
C GLY A 341 -60.12 -39.76 -37.13
N GLN A 342 -59.63 -39.84 -35.93
CA GLN A 342 -60.33 -39.56 -34.67
C GLN A 342 -60.19 -38.06 -34.37
N HIS A 343 -60.91 -37.19 -35.09
CA HIS A 343 -60.70 -35.76 -35.09
C HIS A 343 -61.07 -35.09 -33.74
N ARG A 344 -62.11 -35.60 -33.05
CA ARG A 344 -62.55 -35.07 -31.78
C ARG A 344 -61.49 -35.30 -30.68
N GLU A 345 -61.05 -36.51 -30.55
CA GLU A 345 -59.99 -36.92 -29.63
C GLU A 345 -58.66 -36.20 -29.92
N ALA A 346 -58.34 -35.98 -31.21
CA ALA A 346 -57.21 -35.21 -31.64
C ALA A 346 -57.28 -33.74 -31.15
N LEU A 347 -58.51 -33.14 -31.21
CA LEU A 347 -58.73 -31.77 -30.74
C LEU A 347 -58.62 -31.69 -29.22
N ASP A 348 -59.30 -32.59 -28.50
CA ASP A 348 -59.25 -32.65 -27.04
C ASP A 348 -57.78 -32.76 -26.52
N CYS A 349 -56.97 -33.61 -27.14
CA CYS A 349 -55.53 -33.71 -26.83
C CYS A 349 -54.77 -32.43 -27.16
N LEU A 350 -55.07 -31.75 -28.27
CA LEU A 350 -54.43 -30.51 -28.64
C LEU A 350 -54.77 -29.37 -27.70
N GLU A 351 -56.00 -29.30 -27.23
CA GLU A 351 -56.43 -28.30 -26.23
C GLU A 351 -55.70 -28.53 -24.92
N GLU A 352 -55.57 -29.78 -24.47
CA GLU A 352 -54.84 -30.10 -23.22
C GLU A 352 -53.32 -29.81 -23.37
N HIS A 353 -52.73 -30.15 -24.53
CA HIS A 353 -51.34 -29.76 -24.87
C HIS A 353 -51.14 -28.22 -24.73
N ASN A 354 -52.04 -27.43 -25.38
CA ASN A 354 -51.95 -25.97 -25.37
C ASN A 354 -52.11 -25.41 -23.96
N ARG A 355 -53.02 -25.98 -23.17
CA ARG A 355 -53.25 -25.57 -21.78
C ARG A 355 -52.00 -25.80 -20.94
N LEU A 356 -51.41 -26.97 -20.98
CA LEU A 356 -50.19 -27.33 -20.23
C LEU A 356 -49.00 -26.50 -20.71
N ARG A 357 -48.83 -26.35 -22.04
CA ARG A 357 -47.78 -25.53 -22.64
C ARG A 357 -47.86 -24.09 -22.19
N GLY A 358 -49.10 -23.53 -22.17
CA GLY A 358 -49.32 -22.17 -21.68
C GLY A 358 -48.92 -21.98 -20.21
N GLN A 359 -49.18 -22.98 -19.37
CA GLN A 359 -48.76 -22.96 -17.97
C GLN A 359 -47.22 -22.95 -17.83
N LEU A 360 -46.54 -23.79 -18.61
CA LEU A 360 -45.06 -23.88 -18.63
C LEU A 360 -44.46 -22.60 -19.16
N ASP A 361 -44.99 -22.04 -20.25
CA ASP A 361 -44.51 -20.79 -20.83
C ASP A 361 -44.69 -19.60 -19.85
N ALA A 362 -45.84 -19.57 -19.14
CA ALA A 362 -46.07 -18.55 -18.13
C ALA A 362 -45.13 -18.69 -16.92
N LEU A 363 -44.81 -19.92 -16.52
CA LEU A 363 -43.86 -20.20 -15.44
C LEU A 363 -42.44 -19.79 -15.87
N ALA A 364 -42.00 -20.21 -17.05
CA ALA A 364 -40.67 -19.87 -17.58
C ALA A 364 -40.53 -18.34 -17.74
N ALA A 365 -41.55 -17.64 -18.26
CA ALA A 365 -41.53 -16.20 -18.40
C ALA A 365 -41.41 -15.47 -17.05
N ARG A 366 -42.11 -15.96 -16.01
CA ARG A 366 -42.00 -15.41 -14.65
C ARG A 366 -40.62 -15.62 -14.06
N GLN A 367 -40.08 -16.81 -14.22
CA GLN A 367 -38.71 -17.15 -13.76
C GLN A 367 -37.67 -16.33 -14.48
N TYR A 368 -37.79 -16.15 -15.81
CA TYR A 368 -36.91 -15.32 -16.62
C TYR A 368 -36.97 -13.85 -16.20
N ALA A 369 -38.18 -13.30 -15.99
CA ALA A 369 -38.34 -11.93 -15.53
C ALA A 369 -37.71 -11.72 -14.15
N ALA A 370 -37.88 -12.67 -13.24
CA ALA A 370 -37.24 -12.63 -11.91
C ALA A 370 -35.72 -12.68 -11.98
N TYR A 371 -35.20 -13.56 -12.88
CA TYR A 371 -33.75 -13.64 -13.15
C TYR A 371 -33.21 -12.32 -13.67
N MET A 372 -33.85 -11.74 -14.71
CA MET A 372 -33.41 -10.46 -15.29
C MET A 372 -33.45 -9.32 -14.27
N ALA A 373 -34.48 -9.27 -13.43
CA ALA A 373 -34.55 -8.29 -12.34
C ALA A 373 -33.40 -8.46 -11.32
N ALA A 374 -33.10 -9.69 -10.92
CA ALA A 374 -31.99 -10.00 -10.01
C ALA A 374 -30.62 -9.63 -10.66
N ARG A 375 -30.42 -9.94 -11.94
CA ARG A 375 -29.21 -9.62 -12.67
C ARG A 375 -28.98 -8.10 -12.77
N VAL A 376 -29.99 -7.34 -13.17
CA VAL A 376 -29.91 -5.86 -13.19
C VAL A 376 -29.63 -5.30 -11.81
N GLY A 377 -30.26 -5.85 -10.76
CA GLY A 377 -29.98 -5.46 -9.37
C GLY A 377 -28.53 -5.70 -8.98
N LEU A 378 -27.97 -6.85 -9.35
CA LEU A 378 -26.57 -7.20 -9.07
C LEU A 378 -25.58 -6.30 -9.82
N GLU A 379 -25.81 -6.05 -11.10
CA GLU A 379 -24.98 -5.15 -11.91
C GLU A 379 -24.98 -3.72 -11.33
N ARG A 380 -26.15 -3.24 -10.90
CA ARG A 380 -26.27 -1.95 -10.24
C ARG A 380 -25.51 -1.90 -8.91
N ALA A 381 -25.67 -2.93 -8.07
CA ALA A 381 -24.94 -3.00 -6.80
C ALA A 381 -23.42 -3.06 -7.00
N ARG A 382 -22.94 -3.77 -8.03
CA ARG A 382 -21.52 -3.80 -8.41
C ARG A 382 -21.02 -2.43 -8.85
N ALA A 383 -21.77 -1.73 -9.69
CA ALA A 383 -21.41 -0.39 -10.13
C ALA A 383 -21.37 0.61 -8.97
N GLU A 384 -22.35 0.54 -8.05
CA GLU A 384 -22.38 1.36 -6.85
C GLU A 384 -21.18 1.07 -5.93
N ALA A 385 -20.83 -0.20 -5.72
CA ALA A 385 -19.67 -0.62 -4.92
C ALA A 385 -18.34 -0.13 -5.55
N GLU A 386 -18.21 -0.17 -6.86
CA GLU A 386 -17.02 0.34 -7.56
C GLU A 386 -16.87 1.86 -7.40
N VAL A 387 -17.97 2.61 -7.51
CA VAL A 387 -17.98 4.05 -7.26
C VAL A 387 -17.57 4.36 -5.82
N GLN A 388 -18.13 3.64 -4.84
CA GLN A 388 -17.77 3.80 -3.43
C GLN A 388 -16.29 3.51 -3.16
N ARG A 389 -15.75 2.48 -3.79
CA ARG A 389 -14.32 2.16 -3.69
C ARG A 389 -13.45 3.28 -4.25
N ARG A 390 -13.76 3.80 -5.43
CA ARG A 390 -13.02 4.94 -6.01
C ARG A 390 -13.04 6.17 -5.11
N ILE A 391 -14.22 6.50 -4.53
CA ILE A 391 -14.35 7.61 -3.58
C ILE A 391 -13.46 7.38 -2.34
N ALA A 392 -13.45 6.16 -1.80
CA ALA A 392 -12.61 5.82 -0.64
C ALA A 392 -11.11 5.94 -0.96
N ASP A 393 -10.69 5.48 -2.14
CA ASP A 393 -9.30 5.60 -2.60
C ASP A 393 -8.89 7.07 -2.79
N GLU A 394 -9.76 7.90 -3.40
CA GLU A 394 -9.51 9.34 -3.55
C GLU A 394 -9.43 10.07 -2.21
N LEU A 395 -10.33 9.75 -1.27
CA LEU A 395 -10.29 10.32 0.09
C LEU A 395 -9.01 9.94 0.82
N THR A 396 -8.55 8.71 0.68
CA THR A 396 -7.31 8.25 1.29
C THR A 396 -6.10 8.99 0.72
N ALA A 397 -6.05 9.15 -0.61
CA ALA A 397 -4.99 9.90 -1.27
C ALA A 397 -5.02 11.40 -0.92
N LEU A 398 -6.22 12.00 -0.78
CA LEU A 398 -6.38 13.40 -0.37
C LEU A 398 -5.94 13.61 1.09
N ASN A 399 -6.35 12.71 2.00
CA ASN A 399 -5.90 12.75 3.39
C ASN A 399 -4.38 12.64 3.52
N GLY A 400 -3.74 11.76 2.75
CA GLY A 400 -2.28 11.67 2.69
C GLY A 400 -1.63 12.99 2.31
N ARG A 401 -2.12 13.66 1.25
CA ARG A 401 -1.61 14.97 0.83
C ARG A 401 -1.83 16.06 1.88
N LEU A 402 -2.98 16.06 2.55
CA LEU A 402 -3.26 17.01 3.62
C LEU A 402 -2.31 16.84 4.81
N VAL A 403 -2.01 15.61 5.21
CA VAL A 403 -1.03 15.33 6.28
C VAL A 403 0.37 15.82 5.90
N GLU A 404 0.81 15.56 4.66
CA GLU A 404 2.11 16.05 4.17
C GLU A 404 2.18 17.58 4.13
N GLN A 405 1.11 18.24 3.67
CA GLN A 405 1.04 19.72 3.65
C GLN A 405 1.03 20.30 5.06
N ALA A 406 0.30 19.70 6.00
CA ALA A 406 0.30 20.13 7.39
C ALA A 406 1.69 20.03 8.02
N ALA A 407 2.40 18.91 7.82
CA ALA A 407 3.76 18.73 8.31
C ALA A 407 4.78 19.68 7.63
N ALA A 408 4.58 20.04 6.37
CA ALA A 408 5.41 21.02 5.68
C ALA A 408 5.19 22.44 6.23
N LEU A 409 3.93 22.81 6.47
CA LEU A 409 3.56 24.10 7.03
C LEU A 409 4.09 24.27 8.47
N GLU A 410 4.04 23.22 9.27
CA GLU A 410 4.56 23.20 10.64
C GLU A 410 6.07 23.47 10.65
N ARG A 411 6.84 22.76 9.80
CA ARG A 411 8.29 22.99 9.63
C ARG A 411 8.61 24.41 9.16
N GLN A 412 7.81 24.97 8.25
CA GLN A 412 7.99 26.33 7.77
C GLN A 412 7.72 27.35 8.88
N THR A 413 6.71 27.11 9.70
CA THR A 413 6.36 27.97 10.85
C THR A 413 7.49 27.97 11.89
N GLU A 414 8.04 26.79 12.22
CA GLU A 414 9.19 26.69 13.13
C GLU A 414 10.42 27.43 12.59
N ALA A 415 10.74 27.28 11.31
CA ALA A 415 11.85 27.98 10.68
C ALA A 415 11.67 29.51 10.71
N LEU A 416 10.44 30.01 10.47
CA LEU A 416 10.12 31.42 10.56
C LEU A 416 10.26 31.96 11.98
N VAL A 417 9.83 31.22 12.99
CA VAL A 417 9.98 31.60 14.41
C VAL A 417 11.45 31.74 14.78
N LEU A 418 12.30 30.78 14.37
CA LEU A 418 13.74 30.82 14.61
C LEU A 418 14.40 32.03 13.89
N ALA A 419 14.07 32.22 12.62
CA ALA A 419 14.62 33.35 11.84
C ALA A 419 14.21 34.69 12.42
N ARG A 420 12.96 34.84 12.86
CA ARG A 420 12.47 36.05 13.52
C ARG A 420 13.21 36.31 14.83
N SER A 421 13.39 35.27 15.67
CA SER A 421 14.13 35.41 16.94
C SER A 421 15.57 35.87 16.70
N ALA A 422 16.28 35.29 15.73
CA ALA A 422 17.63 35.69 15.35
C ALA A 422 17.70 37.14 14.87
N ALA A 423 16.74 37.57 14.03
CA ALA A 423 16.66 38.95 13.55
C ALA A 423 16.38 39.96 14.68
N GLU A 424 15.50 39.61 15.63
CA GLU A 424 15.22 40.45 16.81
C GLU A 424 16.45 40.57 17.72
N GLN A 425 17.22 39.49 17.92
CA GLN A 425 18.47 39.54 18.68
C GLN A 425 19.52 40.41 18.01
N ALA A 426 19.73 40.25 16.71
CA ALA A 426 20.66 41.09 15.94
C ALA A 426 20.26 42.59 15.99
N SER A 427 18.97 42.89 15.91
CA SER A 427 18.45 44.26 16.02
C SER A 427 18.70 44.86 17.42
N ARG A 428 18.51 44.07 18.49
CA ARG A 428 18.80 44.54 19.87
C ARG A 428 20.29 44.79 20.08
N ALA A 429 21.15 43.91 19.62
CA ALA A 429 22.61 44.06 19.68
C ALA A 429 23.06 45.34 18.95
N LYS A 430 22.53 45.58 17.73
CA LYS A 430 22.81 46.79 16.97
C LYS A 430 22.37 48.05 17.70
N SER A 431 21.20 48.05 18.35
CA SER A 431 20.68 49.19 19.09
C SER A 431 21.55 49.50 20.34
N ALA A 432 21.93 48.45 21.08
CA ALA A 432 22.84 48.58 22.23
C ALA A 432 24.22 49.11 21.81
N PHE A 433 24.77 48.61 20.70
CA PHE A 433 26.02 49.12 20.10
C PHE A 433 25.95 50.65 19.84
N LEU A 434 24.90 51.12 19.13
CA LEU A 434 24.74 52.53 18.81
C LEU A 434 24.57 53.41 20.06
N ALA A 435 23.87 52.93 21.10
CA ALA A 435 23.68 53.65 22.34
C ALA A 435 25.00 53.84 23.09
N ASN A 436 25.80 52.74 23.21
CA ASN A 436 27.12 52.79 23.88
C ASN A 436 28.08 53.73 23.14
N MET A 437 28.13 53.62 21.79
CA MET A 437 28.93 54.51 20.97
C MET A 437 28.61 55.99 21.20
N SER A 438 27.32 56.33 21.23
CA SER A 438 26.87 57.70 21.46
C SER A 438 27.36 58.21 22.78
N HIS A 439 27.39 57.37 23.82
CA HIS A 439 27.86 57.75 25.14
C HIS A 439 29.39 57.97 25.19
N GLU A 440 30.16 57.02 24.63
CA GLU A 440 31.63 57.09 24.61
C GLU A 440 32.18 58.30 23.75
N LEU A 441 31.46 58.71 22.73
CA LEU A 441 31.81 59.87 21.94
C LEU A 441 31.39 61.16 22.62
N ARG A 442 30.27 61.21 23.34
CA ARG A 442 29.74 62.40 23.98
C ARG A 442 30.61 62.92 25.13
N THR A 443 31.15 62.01 25.94
CA THR A 443 31.92 62.33 27.14
C THR A 443 33.17 63.16 26.82
N PRO A 444 34.13 62.71 25.96
CA PRO A 444 35.33 63.55 25.61
C PRO A 444 34.94 64.76 24.81
N LEU A 445 33.92 64.72 23.97
CA LEU A 445 33.45 65.88 23.22
C LEU A 445 32.94 66.96 24.15
N ASN A 446 32.15 66.65 25.18
CA ASN A 446 31.66 67.59 26.17
C ASN A 446 32.83 68.17 26.98
N ALA A 447 33.85 67.40 27.29
CA ALA A 447 35.05 67.88 27.95
C ALA A 447 35.83 68.93 27.07
N ILE A 448 36.04 68.60 25.79
CA ILE A 448 36.65 69.50 24.80
C ILE A 448 35.88 70.84 24.75
N LEU A 449 34.56 70.75 24.54
CA LEU A 449 33.69 71.92 24.43
C LEU A 449 33.71 72.73 25.74
N GLY A 450 33.55 72.05 26.90
CA GLY A 450 33.52 72.73 28.21
C GLY A 450 34.82 73.45 28.55
N PHE A 451 35.98 72.79 28.36
CA PHE A 451 37.26 73.46 28.60
C PHE A 451 37.56 74.55 27.55
N ALA A 452 37.22 74.36 26.30
CA ALA A 452 37.33 75.41 25.27
C ALA A 452 36.43 76.57 25.57
N GLU A 453 35.21 76.36 26.07
CA GLU A 453 34.30 77.44 26.54
C GLU A 453 34.87 78.24 27.75
N MET A 454 35.41 77.49 28.75
CA MET A 454 36.08 78.10 29.90
C MET A 454 37.26 79.02 29.49
N MET A 455 38.00 78.56 28.47
CA MET A 455 39.09 79.32 27.88
C MET A 455 38.53 80.55 27.14
N ARG A 456 37.51 80.39 26.31
CA ARG A 456 36.90 81.51 25.55
C ARG A 456 36.31 82.59 26.45
N ASP A 457 35.61 82.14 27.51
CA ASP A 457 34.87 83.07 28.41
C ASP A 457 35.74 83.64 29.56
N GLY A 458 37.04 83.32 29.56
CA GLY A 458 38.01 83.92 30.48
C GLY A 458 37.94 83.44 31.93
N TYR A 459 37.27 82.27 32.21
CA TYR A 459 37.13 81.69 33.57
C TYR A 459 38.49 81.38 34.24
N GLY A 460 39.59 81.34 33.53
CA GLY A 460 40.94 81.11 34.04
C GLY A 460 41.74 82.43 34.29
N GLY A 461 41.09 83.57 34.13
CA GLY A 461 41.78 84.87 34.15
C GLY A 461 42.63 85.14 32.91
N PRO A 462 43.55 86.09 32.89
CA PRO A 462 44.46 86.34 31.77
C PRO A 462 45.32 85.11 31.47
N PRO A 463 45.79 84.93 30.19
CA PRO A 463 46.59 83.78 29.82
C PRO A 463 47.73 83.51 30.80
N GLY A 464 47.67 82.33 31.45
CA GLY A 464 48.56 81.90 32.53
C GLY A 464 48.52 80.40 32.74
N PRO A 465 49.09 79.87 33.84
CA PRO A 465 49.17 78.41 34.10
C PRO A 465 47.85 77.67 34.01
N ALA A 466 46.70 78.29 34.37
CA ALA A 466 45.38 77.67 34.23
C ALA A 466 44.97 77.39 32.78
N TRP A 467 45.32 78.26 31.84
CA TRP A 467 45.07 78.15 30.42
C TRP A 467 45.85 76.98 29.80
N VAL A 468 47.10 76.78 30.25
CA VAL A 468 47.93 75.64 29.84
C VAL A 468 47.29 74.38 30.32
N GLY A 469 46.71 74.38 31.56
CA GLY A 469 45.96 73.26 32.08
C GLY A 469 44.68 72.88 31.27
N TYR A 470 43.88 73.95 30.94
CA TYR A 470 42.66 73.76 30.13
C TYR A 470 43.01 73.29 28.70
N ALA A 471 44.02 73.82 28.04
CA ALA A 471 44.51 73.39 26.75
C ALA A 471 45.04 71.97 26.76
N GLY A 472 45.68 71.56 27.86
CA GLY A 472 46.12 70.19 28.08
C GLY A 472 44.95 69.25 28.16
N MET A 473 43.91 69.60 28.92
CA MET A 473 42.70 68.73 29.05
C MET A 473 41.92 68.62 27.73
N VAL A 474 41.83 69.72 26.92
CA VAL A 474 41.25 69.71 25.58
C VAL A 474 42.05 68.79 24.66
N HIS A 475 43.36 68.91 24.70
CA HIS A 475 44.27 68.07 23.90
C HIS A 475 44.14 66.55 24.29
N GLU A 476 44.14 66.28 25.60
CA GLU A 476 43.99 64.92 26.14
C GLU A 476 42.63 64.30 25.75
N ALA A 477 41.54 65.07 25.94
CA ALA A 477 40.18 64.63 25.57
C ALA A 477 40.04 64.45 24.07
N GLY A 478 40.65 65.32 23.25
CA GLY A 478 40.69 65.17 21.78
C GLY A 478 41.47 63.92 21.30
N THR A 479 42.59 63.65 21.94
CA THR A 479 43.42 62.55 21.65
C THR A 479 42.71 61.25 22.02
N HIS A 480 42.04 61.22 23.18
CA HIS A 480 41.21 60.12 23.61
C HIS A 480 40.06 59.87 22.62
N LEU A 481 39.36 60.89 22.19
CA LEU A 481 38.26 60.76 21.22
C LEU A 481 38.74 60.14 19.88
N LEU A 482 39.88 60.63 19.37
CA LEU A 482 40.50 60.09 18.16
C LEU A 482 40.89 58.60 18.35
N GLY A 483 41.39 58.20 19.51
CA GLY A 483 41.65 56.83 19.87
C GLY A 483 40.41 55.93 19.80
N VAL A 484 39.33 56.37 20.47
CA VAL A 484 38.04 55.66 20.47
C VAL A 484 37.47 55.54 19.06
N ILE A 485 37.53 56.59 18.25
CA ILE A 485 37.09 56.53 16.83
C ILE A 485 37.93 55.51 16.04
N GLY A 486 39.26 55.54 16.25
CA GLY A 486 40.17 54.55 15.61
C GLY A 486 39.84 53.13 15.97
N GLU A 487 39.64 52.85 17.24
CA GLU A 487 39.23 51.49 17.74
C GLU A 487 37.89 51.02 17.14
N ILE A 488 36.91 51.92 17.03
CA ILE A 488 35.61 51.64 16.41
C ILE A 488 35.75 51.28 14.93
N LEU A 489 36.59 52.04 14.19
CA LEU A 489 36.85 51.78 12.78
C LEU A 489 37.61 50.49 12.59
N ASP A 490 38.57 50.18 13.45
CA ASP A 490 39.30 48.89 13.42
C ASP A 490 38.36 47.70 13.68
N LEU A 491 37.54 47.78 14.73
CA LEU A 491 36.54 46.73 15.02
C LEU A 491 35.58 46.56 13.84
N SER A 492 35.05 47.66 13.28
CA SER A 492 34.12 47.56 12.14
C SER A 492 34.77 46.93 10.89
N LYS A 493 36.07 47.20 10.67
CA LYS A 493 36.82 46.56 9.57
C LYS A 493 37.07 45.06 9.84
N ILE A 494 37.35 44.69 11.10
CA ILE A 494 37.53 43.28 11.53
C ILE A 494 36.23 42.52 11.32
N GLU A 495 35.10 43.02 11.85
CA GLU A 495 33.79 42.37 11.71
C GLU A 495 33.34 42.26 10.25
N ALA A 496 33.68 43.24 9.40
CA ALA A 496 33.39 43.20 7.96
C ALA A 496 34.35 42.32 7.15
N GLY A 497 35.34 41.70 7.77
CA GLY A 497 36.38 40.92 7.09
C GLY A 497 37.26 41.71 6.13
N ARG A 498 37.40 43.07 6.35
CA ARG A 498 38.10 44.00 5.44
C ARG A 498 39.52 44.33 5.87
N VAL A 499 40.01 43.76 6.96
CA VAL A 499 41.39 43.93 7.39
C VAL A 499 42.27 42.97 6.58
N VAL A 500 43.23 43.57 5.84
CA VAL A 500 44.27 42.82 5.13
C VAL A 500 45.55 42.95 5.95
N LEU A 501 46.11 41.80 6.40
CA LEU A 501 47.36 41.77 7.16
C LEU A 501 48.55 41.79 6.18
N SER A 502 49.61 42.54 6.51
CA SER A 502 50.88 42.53 5.82
C SER A 502 51.88 41.65 6.58
N PHE A 503 51.97 40.38 6.20
CA PHE A 503 52.87 39.44 6.86
C PHE A 503 54.33 39.69 6.49
N GLU A 504 55.15 39.85 7.52
CA GLU A 504 56.61 40.04 7.42
C GLU A 504 57.28 39.10 8.43
N SER A 505 58.62 38.87 8.26
CA SER A 505 59.42 38.19 9.29
C SER A 505 59.67 39.15 10.44
N VAL A 506 59.11 38.85 11.60
CA VAL A 506 59.22 39.69 12.82
C VAL A 506 60.14 39.01 13.82
N ASP A 507 61.24 39.65 14.16
CA ASP A 507 62.07 39.25 15.30
C ASP A 507 61.32 39.56 16.59
N LEU A 508 61.12 38.54 17.39
CA LEU A 508 60.36 38.67 18.63
C LEU A 508 61.14 39.47 19.69
N GLN A 509 62.46 39.50 19.64
CA GLN A 509 63.23 40.36 20.56
C GLN A 509 62.98 41.82 20.27
N ASP A 510 63.12 42.22 19.03
CA ASP A 510 62.89 43.61 18.60
C ASP A 510 61.46 44.05 18.92
N LEU A 511 60.47 43.14 18.76
CA LEU A 511 59.06 43.39 19.11
C LEU A 511 58.86 43.62 20.62
N LEU A 512 59.45 42.76 21.46
CA LEU A 512 59.34 42.85 22.91
C LEU A 512 60.01 44.11 23.43
N ASP A 513 61.21 44.46 22.92
CA ASP A 513 61.93 45.67 23.29
C ASP A 513 61.17 46.93 22.91
N ARG A 514 60.58 46.96 21.69
CA ARG A 514 59.73 48.09 21.27
C ARG A 514 58.48 48.20 22.13
N CYS A 515 57.81 47.12 22.49
CA CYS A 515 56.66 47.15 23.38
C CYS A 515 57.03 47.60 24.77
N GLY A 516 58.20 47.18 25.27
CA GLY A 516 58.73 47.66 26.55
C GLY A 516 59.00 49.16 26.57
N GLU A 517 59.64 49.71 25.52
CA GLU A 517 59.84 51.14 25.39
C GLU A 517 58.53 51.95 25.38
N LEU A 518 57.54 51.45 24.61
CA LEU A 518 56.28 52.17 24.48
C LEU A 518 55.43 52.12 25.77
N ILE A 519 55.49 51.02 26.56
CA ILE A 519 54.72 50.90 27.81
C ILE A 519 55.48 51.48 29.00
N GLY A 520 56.80 51.66 28.89
CA GLY A 520 57.70 52.12 29.97
C GLY A 520 57.17 53.32 30.76
N PRO A 521 56.77 54.45 30.12
CA PRO A 521 56.25 55.61 30.83
C PRO A 521 54.98 55.35 31.67
N GLN A 522 54.18 54.31 31.28
CA GLN A 522 52.99 53.91 32.06
C GLN A 522 53.39 53.02 33.25
N ILE A 523 54.33 52.15 33.06
CA ILE A 523 54.91 51.29 34.08
C ILE A 523 55.60 52.12 35.20
N GLU A 524 56.43 53.09 34.78
CA GLU A 524 57.12 53.98 35.74
C GLU A 524 56.13 54.83 36.56
N ARG A 525 55.16 55.40 35.87
CA ARG A 525 54.09 56.21 36.57
C ARG A 525 53.26 55.35 37.54
N GLY A 526 53.00 54.10 37.18
CA GLY A 526 52.28 53.12 37.99
C GLY A 526 53.11 52.49 39.10
N GLN A 527 54.43 52.80 39.18
CA GLN A 527 55.37 52.11 40.12
C GLN A 527 55.26 50.57 40.07
N ILE A 528 55.23 50.04 38.85
CA ILE A 528 55.00 48.62 38.55
C ILE A 528 56.37 47.96 38.17
N GLU A 529 56.62 46.74 38.62
CA GLU A 529 57.75 45.97 38.17
C GLU A 529 57.47 45.37 36.81
N PHE A 530 58.23 45.72 35.76
CA PHE A 530 58.05 45.14 34.40
C PHE A 530 59.14 44.09 34.14
N VAL A 531 58.73 42.89 33.80
CA VAL A 531 59.62 41.74 33.57
C VAL A 531 59.40 41.21 32.15
N VAL A 532 60.44 41.18 31.34
CA VAL A 532 60.44 40.56 30.01
C VAL A 532 61.14 39.24 30.09
N ARG A 533 60.53 38.17 29.57
CA ARG A 533 61.08 36.81 29.51
C ARG A 533 60.93 36.27 28.09
N ARG A 534 62.07 35.76 27.57
CA ARG A 534 62.05 35.12 26.25
C ARG A 534 62.70 33.76 26.37
N ASP A 535 62.07 32.76 25.77
CA ASP A 535 62.71 31.46 25.51
C ASP A 535 63.59 31.56 24.27
N PRO A 536 64.92 31.26 24.38
CA PRO A 536 65.86 31.36 23.26
C PRO A 536 65.53 30.46 22.07
N SER A 537 64.66 29.43 22.25
CA SER A 537 64.24 28.55 21.18
C SER A 537 63.28 29.18 20.18
N VAL A 538 62.71 30.33 20.52
CA VAL A 538 61.73 31.06 19.67
C VAL A 538 62.43 32.27 19.04
N GLY A 539 62.55 32.28 17.72
CA GLY A 539 63.23 33.33 16.96
C GLY A 539 62.26 34.29 16.28
N GLU A 540 62.06 34.12 15.00
CA GLU A 540 61.22 34.95 14.16
C GLU A 540 59.87 34.30 13.89
N ILE A 541 58.82 35.10 13.70
CA ILE A 541 57.49 34.63 13.27
C ILE A 541 57.03 35.41 12.05
N GLN A 542 56.13 34.83 11.26
CA GLN A 542 55.44 35.53 10.17
C GLN A 542 54.20 36.20 10.72
N ALA A 543 54.24 37.56 10.81
CA ALA A 543 53.09 38.34 11.37
C ALA A 543 53.07 39.73 10.76
N ASP A 544 51.99 40.47 10.92
CA ASP A 544 51.97 41.89 10.66
C ASP A 544 52.51 42.63 11.88
N PRO A 545 53.68 43.27 11.78
CA PRO A 545 54.40 43.88 12.93
C PRO A 545 53.58 45.01 13.57
N VAL A 546 52.82 45.77 12.78
CA VAL A 546 52.00 46.86 13.27
C VAL A 546 50.83 46.33 14.08
N ARG A 547 50.15 45.35 13.52
CA ARG A 547 48.97 44.74 14.18
C ARG A 547 49.34 43.87 15.37
N LEU A 548 50.45 43.17 15.31
CA LEU A 548 50.99 42.43 16.46
C LEU A 548 51.40 43.36 17.60
N THR A 549 52.09 44.47 17.29
CA THR A 549 52.37 45.51 18.28
C THR A 549 51.10 46.08 18.89
N GLN A 550 50.05 46.30 18.09
CA GLN A 550 48.74 46.78 18.57
C GLN A 550 48.12 45.78 19.54
N ILE A 551 48.14 44.48 19.25
CA ILE A 551 47.66 43.44 20.18
C ILE A 551 48.38 43.56 21.51
N LEU A 552 49.74 43.55 21.48
CA LEU A 552 50.52 43.52 22.70
C LEU A 552 50.36 44.83 23.51
N LEU A 553 50.30 45.99 22.88
CA LEU A 553 50.07 47.25 23.57
C LEU A 553 48.66 47.33 24.21
N ASN A 554 47.65 46.82 23.56
CA ASN A 554 46.31 46.74 24.15
C ASN A 554 46.34 45.85 25.42
N LEU A 555 47.03 44.72 25.40
CA LEU A 555 47.13 43.84 26.56
C LEU A 555 48.06 44.46 27.67
N LEU A 556 49.19 44.98 27.33
CA LEU A 556 50.13 45.59 28.26
C LEU A 556 49.57 46.84 28.92
N SER A 557 48.86 47.71 28.15
CA SER A 557 48.18 48.88 28.69
C SER A 557 47.09 48.49 29.70
N ASN A 558 46.32 47.44 29.42
CA ASN A 558 45.35 46.88 30.38
C ASN A 558 46.07 46.34 31.64
N ALA A 559 47.11 45.57 31.48
CA ALA A 559 47.89 45.05 32.60
C ALA A 559 48.45 46.16 33.50
N ALA A 560 49.08 47.19 32.88
CA ALA A 560 49.59 48.34 33.62
C ALA A 560 48.51 49.19 34.33
N LYS A 561 47.33 49.27 33.69
CA LYS A 561 46.16 50.04 34.21
C LYS A 561 45.51 49.42 35.44
N PHE A 562 45.47 48.08 35.47
CA PHE A 562 44.77 47.33 36.52
C PHE A 562 45.70 46.71 37.57
N THR A 563 47.02 46.97 37.48
CA THR A 563 48.01 46.56 38.49
C THR A 563 48.24 47.71 39.48
N GLU A 564 48.16 47.42 40.76
CA GLU A 564 48.42 48.38 41.82
C GLU A 564 49.94 48.69 41.97
N PRO A 565 50.35 49.84 42.53
CA PRO A 565 51.74 50.17 42.79
C PRO A 565 52.44 49.07 43.61
N GLY A 566 53.65 48.68 43.16
CA GLY A 566 54.40 47.54 43.72
C GLY A 566 54.04 46.18 43.15
N GLY A 567 53.03 46.09 42.27
CA GLY A 567 52.70 44.89 41.51
C GLY A 567 53.65 44.65 40.34
N ARG A 568 53.41 43.56 39.59
CA ARG A 568 54.29 43.13 38.49
C ARG A 568 53.49 42.88 37.22
N VAL A 569 54.04 43.30 36.11
CA VAL A 569 53.60 42.95 34.78
C VAL A 569 54.69 42.17 34.07
N THR A 570 54.36 40.99 33.56
CA THR A 570 55.31 40.09 32.87
C THR A 570 54.89 39.95 31.41
N LEU A 571 55.84 40.19 30.49
CA LEU A 571 55.67 39.89 29.06
C LEU A 571 56.60 38.72 28.74
N ALA A 572 56.04 37.57 28.43
CA ALA A 572 56.82 36.35 28.18
C ALA A 572 56.53 35.78 26.78
N VAL A 573 57.57 35.25 26.15
CA VAL A 573 57.43 34.53 24.86
C VAL A 573 58.08 33.16 24.99
N GLY A 574 57.36 32.12 24.55
CA GLY A 574 57.85 30.77 24.56
C GLY A 574 57.23 29.89 23.48
N PRO A 575 57.71 28.63 23.34
CA PRO A 575 57.10 27.68 22.44
C PRO A 575 55.74 27.22 22.98
N GLY A 576 54.73 27.28 22.15
CA GLY A 576 53.38 26.76 22.41
C GLY A 576 53.19 25.34 21.89
N VAL A 577 51.96 24.83 22.02
CA VAL A 577 51.56 23.53 21.52
C VAL A 577 51.40 23.55 19.99
N GLU A 578 51.65 22.44 19.30
CA GLU A 578 51.42 22.27 17.84
C GLU A 578 52.21 23.22 16.95
N GLY A 579 53.46 23.59 17.31
CA GLY A 579 54.29 24.43 16.48
C GLY A 579 53.83 25.91 16.48
N ARG A 580 53.19 26.38 17.53
CA ARG A 580 52.81 27.77 17.76
C ARG A 580 53.78 28.47 18.65
N VAL A 581 53.80 29.79 18.59
CA VAL A 581 54.43 30.65 19.57
C VAL A 581 53.38 31.21 20.50
N GLU A 582 53.63 31.14 21.80
CA GLU A 582 52.81 31.77 22.81
C GLU A 582 53.44 33.04 23.34
N ILE A 583 52.71 34.16 23.23
CA ILE A 583 53.07 35.44 23.83
C ILE A 583 52.11 35.65 25.00
N CYS A 584 52.68 35.65 26.20
CA CYS A 584 51.93 35.79 27.44
C CYS A 584 52.11 37.16 28.06
N VAL A 585 51.03 37.85 28.35
CA VAL A 585 50.99 39.07 29.17
C VAL A 585 50.30 38.69 30.49
N ALA A 586 51.04 38.73 31.60
CA ALA A 586 50.53 38.43 32.91
C ALA A 586 50.72 39.58 33.89
N ASP A 587 49.70 39.90 34.67
CA ASP A 587 49.73 40.91 35.69
C ASP A 587 49.34 40.36 37.07
N THR A 588 49.77 41.04 38.14
CA THR A 588 49.37 40.76 39.50
C THR A 588 48.34 41.79 40.01
N GLY A 589 47.48 42.21 39.13
CA GLY A 589 46.47 43.22 39.40
C GLY A 589 45.21 42.68 40.10
N ILE A 590 44.12 43.40 39.97
CA ILE A 590 42.86 43.13 40.67
C ILE A 590 42.18 41.82 40.26
N GLY A 591 42.53 41.30 39.07
CA GLY A 591 41.88 40.11 38.47
C GLY A 591 40.37 40.27 38.30
N MET A 592 39.74 39.21 37.73
CA MET A 592 38.31 39.18 37.42
C MET A 592 37.67 37.89 37.89
N THR A 593 36.41 37.94 38.30
CA THR A 593 35.55 36.77 38.47
C THR A 593 35.14 36.21 37.12
N PRO A 594 34.64 34.96 37.02
CA PRO A 594 34.17 34.41 35.75
C PRO A 594 33.06 35.23 35.05
N VAL A 595 32.19 35.87 35.84
CA VAL A 595 31.13 36.76 35.30
C VAL A 595 31.72 38.07 34.75
N GLU A 596 32.66 38.67 35.52
CA GLU A 596 33.36 39.86 35.06
C GLU A 596 34.19 39.62 33.81
N LEU A 597 34.81 38.42 33.67
CA LEU A 597 35.58 38.03 32.51
C LEU A 597 34.67 37.92 31.27
N GLN A 598 33.49 37.36 31.40
CA GLN A 598 32.52 37.34 30.29
C GLN A 598 32.18 38.75 29.80
N VAL A 599 31.91 39.67 30.72
CA VAL A 599 31.63 41.07 30.38
C VAL A 599 32.83 41.74 29.71
N ALA A 600 34.06 41.51 30.22
CA ALA A 600 35.27 42.08 29.67
C ALA A 600 35.60 41.60 28.24
N LEU A 601 35.09 40.47 27.81
CA LEU A 601 35.25 39.90 26.47
C LEU A 601 34.20 40.44 25.49
N GLU A 602 33.11 41.03 25.97
CA GLU A 602 32.08 41.64 25.12
C GLU A 602 32.55 43.01 24.57
N VAL A 603 32.05 43.34 23.39
CA VAL A 603 32.33 44.64 22.77
C VAL A 603 31.72 45.75 23.66
N PHE A 604 32.53 46.74 24.08
CA PHE A 604 32.23 47.77 25.08
C PHE A 604 32.00 47.23 26.50
N GLY A 605 32.39 46.00 26.76
CA GLY A 605 32.29 45.39 28.08
C GLY A 605 33.23 46.07 29.07
N GLN A 606 32.70 46.62 30.14
CA GLN A 606 33.46 47.26 31.21
C GLN A 606 33.04 46.68 32.55
N VAL A 607 34.04 46.31 33.38
CA VAL A 607 33.81 45.80 34.72
C VAL A 607 33.73 46.96 35.67
N GLU A 608 32.57 47.16 36.33
CA GLU A 608 32.41 48.23 37.35
C GLU A 608 33.23 47.91 38.62
N SER A 609 34.39 48.51 38.77
CA SER A 609 35.18 48.47 40.04
C SER A 609 35.60 49.87 40.48
N SER A 610 35.99 50.03 41.73
CA SER A 610 36.50 51.30 42.27
C SER A 610 37.78 51.76 41.58
N VAL A 611 38.57 50.84 41.06
CA VAL A 611 39.81 51.07 40.29
C VAL A 611 39.48 51.42 38.84
N ALA A 612 38.47 50.77 38.25
CA ALA A 612 37.99 51.07 36.89
C ALA A 612 37.45 52.51 36.76
N ARG A 613 36.81 53.04 37.78
CA ARG A 613 36.35 54.42 37.79
C ARG A 613 37.47 55.49 37.71
N LYS A 614 38.70 55.17 38.15
CA LYS A 614 39.87 56.04 38.03
C LYS A 614 40.54 55.98 36.62
N HIS A 615 40.26 54.94 35.83
CA HIS A 615 40.94 54.72 34.57
C HIS A 615 39.89 54.35 33.50
N GLN A 616 39.30 55.37 32.87
CA GLN A 616 38.33 55.18 31.79
C GLN A 616 38.95 54.52 30.57
N GLY A 617 38.26 53.53 29.98
CA GLY A 617 38.67 52.84 28.75
C GLY A 617 37.47 52.63 27.84
N SER A 618 37.67 52.41 26.57
CA SER A 618 36.63 52.19 25.55
C SER A 618 35.90 50.84 25.67
N GLY A 619 36.52 49.84 26.31
CA GLY A 619 36.03 48.45 26.29
C GLY A 619 36.21 47.75 24.95
N LEU A 620 37.00 48.32 24.03
CA LEU A 620 37.24 47.81 22.69
C LEU A 620 38.60 47.08 22.54
N GLY A 621 39.55 47.38 23.41
CA GLY A 621 40.93 46.90 23.26
C GLY A 621 41.06 45.35 23.25
N LEU A 622 40.32 44.67 24.16
CA LEU A 622 40.37 43.18 24.20
C LEU A 622 39.64 42.52 23.03
N PRO A 623 38.43 42.93 22.63
CA PRO A 623 37.81 42.46 21.38
C PRO A 623 38.66 42.67 20.12
N ILE A 624 39.31 43.85 19.99
CA ILE A 624 40.23 44.11 18.87
C ILE A 624 41.43 43.16 18.90
N ALA A 625 42.02 42.95 20.08
CA ALA A 625 43.17 42.05 20.23
C ALA A 625 42.81 40.59 19.87
N ILE A 626 41.60 40.13 20.25
CA ILE A 626 41.06 38.84 19.85
C ILE A 626 40.92 38.76 18.32
N GLY A 627 40.22 39.69 17.71
CA GLY A 627 39.96 39.68 16.27
C GLY A 627 41.27 39.75 15.44
N LEU A 628 42.25 40.56 15.88
CA LEU A 628 43.56 40.63 15.23
C LEU A 628 44.38 39.33 15.40
N ALA A 629 44.31 38.67 16.56
CA ALA A 629 44.95 37.35 16.77
C ALA A 629 44.33 36.28 15.88
N GLU A 630 43.02 36.27 15.74
CA GLU A 630 42.28 35.35 14.85
C GLU A 630 42.64 35.60 13.36
N LEU A 631 42.76 36.84 12.93
CA LEU A 631 43.20 37.18 11.58
C LEU A 631 44.63 36.70 11.28
N HIS A 632 45.49 36.63 12.29
CA HIS A 632 46.82 36.00 12.17
C HIS A 632 46.79 34.47 12.15
N GLY A 633 45.59 33.82 12.17
CA GLY A 633 45.42 32.36 12.26
C GLY A 633 45.76 31.82 13.65
N GLY A 634 45.77 32.68 14.64
CA GLY A 634 46.03 32.39 16.03
C GLY A 634 44.77 32.40 16.92
N SER A 635 44.97 32.44 18.22
CA SER A 635 43.93 32.57 19.22
C SER A 635 44.42 33.38 20.41
N LEU A 636 43.48 34.00 21.16
CA LEU A 636 43.75 34.69 22.40
C LEU A 636 42.93 34.03 23.53
N THR A 637 43.60 33.68 24.61
CA THR A 637 42.97 33.07 25.78
C THR A 637 43.24 33.92 27.00
N VAL A 638 42.20 34.19 27.81
CA VAL A 638 42.31 34.97 29.03
C VAL A 638 42.02 34.09 30.23
N ARG A 639 42.90 34.08 31.20
CA ARG A 639 42.74 33.47 32.53
C ARG A 639 42.82 34.54 33.58
N SER A 640 41.85 34.62 34.48
CA SER A 640 41.84 35.68 35.51
C SER A 640 41.22 35.11 36.78
N GLU A 641 41.79 35.55 37.90
CA GLU A 641 41.28 35.21 39.25
C GLU A 641 41.29 36.48 40.09
N LYS A 642 40.16 36.78 40.70
CA LYS A 642 39.94 37.98 41.53
C LYS A 642 40.93 38.06 42.67
N GLY A 643 41.73 39.18 42.76
CA GLY A 643 42.74 39.44 43.76
C GLY A 643 44.09 38.73 43.51
N VAL A 644 44.24 37.97 42.43
CA VAL A 644 45.50 37.30 42.03
C VAL A 644 46.11 37.96 40.79
N GLY A 645 45.30 38.27 39.79
CA GLY A 645 45.75 38.92 38.55
C GLY A 645 45.11 38.35 37.29
N THR A 646 45.64 38.76 36.15
CA THR A 646 45.16 38.28 34.83
C THR A 646 46.35 37.82 34.00
N GLU A 647 46.15 36.71 33.30
CA GLU A 647 47.06 36.14 32.28
C GLU A 647 46.36 36.07 30.95
N VAL A 648 46.95 36.72 29.94
CA VAL A 648 46.43 36.70 28.57
C VAL A 648 47.49 36.06 27.68
N ILE A 649 47.12 34.98 27.00
CA ILE A 649 47.98 34.19 26.14
C ILE A 649 47.52 34.39 24.68
N VAL A 650 48.38 34.88 23.84
CA VAL A 650 48.26 34.99 22.38
C VAL A 650 49.04 33.88 21.74
N ALA A 651 48.38 32.93 21.13
CA ALA A 651 49.02 31.79 20.44
C ALA A 651 48.98 32.05 18.92
N LEU A 652 50.14 32.14 18.28
CA LEU A 652 50.29 32.42 16.85
C LEU A 652 51.06 31.27 16.14
N PRO A 653 50.77 30.94 14.88
CA PRO A 653 51.50 29.97 14.11
C PRO A 653 52.94 30.44 13.84
N MET A 654 53.96 29.56 13.98
CA MET A 654 55.39 29.87 13.72
C MET A 654 55.70 30.17 12.25
N GLY A 655 54.89 29.67 11.30
CA GLY A 655 55.07 29.94 9.86
C GLY A 655 53.79 29.58 9.11
N GLN A 656 53.31 30.44 8.25
CA GLN A 656 52.31 30.11 7.24
C GLN A 656 52.99 29.91 5.89
N SER A 657 53.05 28.67 5.41
CA SER A 657 52.99 28.40 3.98
C SER A 657 51.60 28.88 3.51
N GLY A 658 51.58 29.74 2.52
CA GLY A 658 50.41 30.47 2.03
C GLY A 658 49.12 29.68 2.00
N VAL A 659 48.12 30.17 2.68
CA VAL A 659 46.73 29.81 2.42
C VAL A 659 46.20 30.82 1.41
N GLU A 660 46.10 30.40 0.16
CA GLU A 660 45.34 31.12 -0.85
C GLU A 660 43.90 31.32 -0.33
N SER A 661 43.54 32.57 -0.23
CA SER A 661 42.15 32.97 -0.01
C SER A 661 41.26 32.41 -1.13
N SER A 662 40.59 31.33 -0.89
CA SER A 662 39.44 30.93 -1.73
C SER A 662 38.27 31.77 -1.34
N ALA A 663 38.07 32.88 -2.06
CA ALA A 663 36.81 33.57 -2.15
C ALA A 663 35.76 32.64 -2.77
N ARG A 664 34.74 32.32 -2.03
CA ARG A 664 33.40 31.99 -2.56
C ARG A 664 32.33 32.47 -1.59
#